data_168dea6d9df6b80c6cb75135cca79225
#
_entry.id   168dea6d9df6b80c6cb75135cca79225
#
_cell.length_a   1.000
_cell.length_b   1.000
_cell.length_c   1.000
_cell.angle_alpha   90.00
_cell.angle_beta   90.00
_cell.angle_gamma   90.00
#
_symmetry.space_group_name_H-M   'P 1'
#
loop_
_entity.id
_entity.type
_entity.pdbx_description
1 polymer ?
#
loop_
_entity_poly.entity_id
_entity_poly.type
_entity_poly.pdbx_seq_one_letter_code
_entity_poly.pdbx_strand_id
1 'polypeptide(L)'
;MDTNLTTMSRDAVTAATRHALAHGNPSVEPSHLLHALFTIPDNTVSPLVAGLGIDPQQVDAVATAAMRSLPSSTGASVAQPQLSGAFARVIADAQNRAEAMGDSFVATEHLLISLTAVPSDVQNGLAGLGLKPDSLAAAFNEGRGDRRVTSEESEGGESALAKYSVDLTERARAGKLDPVIGRDQEIRRVVQVLARRTKNNPVLIGEPGVGKTAVVEGLAQRVVAGDVPDSLKGRRVVSLDLSSMVAGAKYRGEFEERLKAVLNEIKEAEGQIITFIDELHTVVGAGASGEGAMDAGNMLKPMLARGELRMIGATTLDEYREHIEKDPALERRFQQVFVGEPSVEDTIAILRGLRERYEAHHKVRITDGALVAAASLSHRCITARQLPDKAIDLIDEAASRLRMEIDSSPEEIDTLRREVDRMKMEIFAVEKEDDPASQQRLTRLRADMADKEETLRGLELRWEAEKAGLNKVGELKTRIDELRTAADKYQREGDFGRASEILYGQIPGLEKEMEAAAKAEEETPRMVSEEVGTSDIAEVVSSWTGIPVGRMMQGEQEKLLHMEERLHERLIGQDRAVKTVSDAVRRSRAGISDPNRPTGSFLFLGPTGVGKTELAKSLAEFLFDDETALVRIDMSEYMEKHSVSRLVGAPPGYVGYEEGGQLTEAVRRRPYSVILLDEVEKAHSDVFNILLQVLDDGRLTDGQGRTVDFRNTILVLTSNLGSQFLSDASLDDHAKREAVMGAVRQAFRPEFLNRLDDVVMFDPLSMADLGRIVETNLAKLNSRLAERRITIAVTDAGKDWLAMAGFDPIYGARPLRRLMQTTIDDQLARKVLSGQVQEGDTATFDINEAGDGLVIL
;
A
#
# COMPACT_ATOMS: atom_id res chain seq x y z
N MET A 1 -49.71 5.30 30.09
CA MET A 1 -50.09 5.88 28.78
C MET A 1 -49.24 5.14 27.74
N ASP A 2 -49.88 4.17 27.10
CA ASP A 2 -49.24 3.46 25.96
C ASP A 2 -49.46 4.27 24.68
N THR A 3 -48.81 5.43 24.58
CA THR A 3 -48.76 6.18 23.32
C THR A 3 -47.56 5.70 22.53
N ASN A 4 -47.78 5.29 21.28
CA ASN A 4 -46.73 4.90 20.35
C ASN A 4 -45.95 6.16 19.91
N LEU A 5 -44.99 6.59 20.75
CA LEU A 5 -44.11 7.70 20.45
C LEU A 5 -42.84 7.18 19.69
N THR A 6 -42.37 7.96 18.73
CA THR A 6 -41.03 7.72 18.18
C THR A 6 -39.96 7.92 19.25
N THR A 7 -38.75 7.44 19.00
CA THR A 7 -37.60 7.63 19.91
C THR A 7 -37.36 9.11 20.19
N MET A 8 -37.35 9.95 19.15
CA MET A 8 -37.13 11.41 19.29
C MET A 8 -38.28 12.08 20.05
N SER A 9 -39.53 11.70 19.79
CA SER A 9 -40.67 12.21 20.55
C SER A 9 -40.62 11.82 22.02
N ARG A 10 -40.18 10.60 22.35
CA ARG A 10 -39.98 10.11 23.71
C ARG A 10 -38.86 10.88 24.41
N ASP A 11 -37.73 11.13 23.68
CA ASP A 11 -36.64 11.93 24.18
C ASP A 11 -37.03 13.38 24.43
N ALA A 12 -37.87 13.97 23.57
CA ALA A 12 -38.41 15.31 23.77
C ALA A 12 -39.30 15.39 25.03
N VAL A 13 -40.15 14.41 25.26
CA VAL A 13 -40.97 14.35 26.48
C VAL A 13 -40.14 14.16 27.74
N THR A 14 -39.09 13.33 27.65
CA THR A 14 -38.15 13.13 28.75
C THR A 14 -37.33 14.39 29.05
N ALA A 15 -36.87 15.09 27.98
CA ALA A 15 -36.18 16.38 28.12
C ALA A 15 -37.08 17.45 28.70
N ALA A 16 -38.34 17.54 28.28
CA ALA A 16 -39.33 18.46 28.89
C ALA A 16 -39.49 18.22 30.39
N THR A 17 -39.55 16.96 30.80
CA THR A 17 -39.63 16.60 32.24
C THR A 17 -38.36 17.04 33.01
N ARG A 18 -37.15 16.84 32.41
CA ARG A 18 -35.89 17.31 32.97
C ARG A 18 -35.84 18.84 33.10
N HIS A 19 -36.33 19.57 32.10
CA HIS A 19 -36.39 21.02 32.11
C HIS A 19 -37.31 21.52 33.22
N ALA A 20 -38.51 20.93 33.37
CA ALA A 20 -39.42 21.27 34.45
C ALA A 20 -38.79 21.06 35.82
N LEU A 21 -38.06 19.94 36.02
CA LEU A 21 -37.38 19.64 37.27
C LEU A 21 -36.25 20.65 37.54
N ALA A 22 -35.42 20.97 36.51
CA ALA A 22 -34.31 21.91 36.63
C ALA A 22 -34.79 23.33 37.00
N HIS A 23 -35.95 23.76 36.58
CA HIS A 23 -36.52 25.06 36.90
C HIS A 23 -37.42 25.04 38.15
N GLY A 24 -37.55 23.90 38.81
CA GLY A 24 -38.34 23.77 40.04
C GLY A 24 -39.86 23.90 39.77
N ASN A 25 -40.35 23.61 38.59
CA ASN A 25 -41.75 23.70 38.24
C ASN A 25 -42.52 22.45 38.74
N PRO A 26 -43.67 22.58 39.37
CA PRO A 26 -44.45 21.44 39.90
C PRO A 26 -45.13 20.60 38.85
N SER A 27 -45.29 21.15 37.66
CA SER A 27 -45.89 20.48 36.52
C SER A 27 -45.12 20.65 35.22
N VAL A 28 -45.13 19.63 34.35
CA VAL A 28 -44.61 19.71 33.00
C VAL A 28 -45.65 20.34 32.10
N GLU A 29 -45.41 21.56 31.64
CA GLU A 29 -46.32 22.33 30.80
C GLU A 29 -45.88 22.20 29.30
N PRO A 30 -46.80 22.53 28.33
CA PRO A 30 -46.45 22.54 26.90
C PRO A 30 -45.24 23.39 26.52
N SER A 31 -44.94 24.44 27.28
CA SER A 31 -43.72 25.25 27.09
C SER A 31 -42.43 24.47 27.27
N HIS A 32 -42.39 23.52 28.21
CA HIS A 32 -41.23 22.64 28.38
C HIS A 32 -41.05 21.71 27.20
N LEU A 33 -42.19 21.20 26.65
CA LEU A 33 -42.13 20.36 25.44
C LEU A 33 -41.67 21.15 24.22
N LEU A 34 -42.18 22.35 24.04
CA LEU A 34 -41.76 23.21 22.91
C LEU A 34 -40.26 23.51 22.97
N HIS A 35 -39.75 23.90 24.14
CA HIS A 35 -38.28 24.10 24.31
C HIS A 35 -37.51 22.82 24.07
N ALA A 36 -37.93 21.67 24.54
CA ALA A 36 -37.31 20.39 24.33
C ALA A 36 -37.23 20.01 22.84
N LEU A 37 -38.29 20.20 22.06
CA LEU A 37 -38.32 19.94 20.62
C LEU A 37 -37.29 20.69 19.82
N PHE A 38 -36.88 21.90 20.23
CA PHE A 38 -35.88 22.71 19.56
C PHE A 38 -34.47 22.54 20.11
N THR A 39 -34.31 21.92 21.29
CA THR A 39 -33.01 21.74 21.95
C THR A 39 -32.45 20.31 21.87
N ILE A 40 -33.23 19.30 21.48
CA ILE A 40 -32.73 17.95 21.25
C ILE A 40 -31.81 17.95 20.03
N PRO A 41 -30.71 17.16 20.03
CA PRO A 41 -29.84 17.00 18.88
C PRO A 41 -30.62 16.46 17.68
N ASP A 42 -30.24 16.86 16.47
CA ASP A 42 -30.78 16.38 15.19
C ASP A 42 -32.30 16.53 15.06
N ASN A 43 -32.89 17.58 15.68
CA ASN A 43 -34.35 17.78 15.63
C ASN A 43 -34.87 18.07 14.21
N THR A 44 -36.00 17.49 13.86
CA THR A 44 -36.66 17.64 12.56
C THR A 44 -37.56 18.86 12.48
N VAL A 45 -37.91 19.44 13.61
CA VAL A 45 -38.84 20.60 13.69
C VAL A 45 -38.21 21.92 13.30
N SER A 46 -36.89 22.10 13.56
CA SER A 46 -36.17 23.34 13.18
C SER A 46 -36.13 23.57 11.67
N PRO A 47 -35.76 22.57 10.82
CA PRO A 47 -35.83 22.69 9.36
C PRO A 47 -37.26 22.93 8.86
N LEU A 48 -38.25 22.30 9.46
CA LEU A 48 -39.65 22.44 9.10
C LEU A 48 -40.13 23.90 9.30
N VAL A 49 -39.80 24.50 10.44
CA VAL A 49 -40.16 25.90 10.76
C VAL A 49 -39.39 26.88 9.89
N ALA A 50 -38.09 26.64 9.67
CA ALA A 50 -37.25 27.45 8.78
C ALA A 50 -37.77 27.43 7.33
N GLY A 51 -38.31 26.28 6.86
CA GLY A 51 -38.92 26.14 5.55
C GLY A 51 -40.18 27.03 5.37
N LEU A 52 -40.84 27.37 6.48
CA LEU A 52 -41.98 28.32 6.50
C LEU A 52 -41.51 29.79 6.63
N GLY A 53 -40.22 30.06 6.63
CA GLY A 53 -39.62 31.41 6.71
C GLY A 53 -39.60 31.99 8.14
N ILE A 54 -39.75 31.16 9.16
CA ILE A 54 -39.73 31.55 10.57
C ILE A 54 -38.42 31.08 11.21
N ASP A 55 -37.76 31.97 11.98
CA ASP A 55 -36.54 31.65 12.68
C ASP A 55 -36.81 30.70 13.87
N PRO A 56 -36.24 29.50 13.91
CA PRO A 56 -36.37 28.55 15.01
C PRO A 56 -36.03 29.15 16.38
N GLN A 57 -35.09 30.12 16.46
CA GLN A 57 -34.75 30.78 17.71
C GLN A 57 -35.88 31.65 18.25
N GLN A 58 -36.71 32.23 17.40
CA GLN A 58 -37.89 32.98 17.83
C GLN A 58 -38.97 32.07 18.43
N VAL A 59 -39.09 30.84 17.93
CA VAL A 59 -40.02 29.85 18.46
C VAL A 59 -39.55 29.37 19.83
N ASP A 60 -38.27 29.10 19.99
CA ASP A 60 -37.71 28.74 21.30
C ASP A 60 -37.79 29.88 22.32
N ALA A 61 -37.69 31.12 21.87
CA ALA A 61 -37.91 32.30 22.73
C ALA A 61 -39.33 32.38 23.30
N VAL A 62 -40.34 31.96 22.54
CA VAL A 62 -41.74 31.84 23.03
C VAL A 62 -41.81 30.81 24.15
N ALA A 63 -41.20 29.66 24.01
CA ALA A 63 -41.16 28.61 25.02
C ALA A 63 -40.46 29.12 26.31
N THR A 64 -39.29 29.74 26.13
CA THR A 64 -38.50 30.28 27.24
C THR A 64 -39.25 31.41 27.98
N ALA A 65 -39.97 32.29 27.28
CA ALA A 65 -40.80 33.34 27.89
C ALA A 65 -41.95 32.76 28.69
N ALA A 66 -42.67 31.75 28.13
CA ALA A 66 -43.72 31.06 28.86
C ALA A 66 -43.26 30.37 30.13
N MET A 67 -42.11 29.63 30.05
CA MET A 67 -41.50 28.94 31.20
C MET A 67 -41.16 29.91 32.33
N ARG A 68 -40.67 31.12 32.03
CA ARG A 68 -40.35 32.13 33.03
C ARG A 68 -41.55 32.63 33.83
N SER A 69 -42.76 32.50 33.29
CA SER A 69 -44.01 32.90 33.95
C SER A 69 -44.61 31.81 34.87
N LEU A 70 -44.06 30.58 34.80
CA LEU A 70 -44.56 29.45 35.58
C LEU A 70 -44.16 29.52 37.04
N PRO A 71 -45.00 29.06 37.98
CA PRO A 71 -44.65 28.97 39.37
C PRO A 71 -43.47 28.05 39.59
N SER A 72 -42.49 28.49 40.38
CA SER A 72 -41.32 27.70 40.77
C SER A 72 -41.23 27.54 42.25
N SER A 73 -40.83 26.38 42.75
CA SER A 73 -40.57 26.08 44.14
C SER A 73 -39.12 25.64 44.36
N THR A 74 -38.46 26.22 45.31
CA THR A 74 -37.05 25.90 45.69
C THR A 74 -37.03 25.24 47.08
N GLY A 75 -36.48 24.03 47.16
CA GLY A 75 -36.30 23.32 48.43
C GLY A 75 -36.10 21.82 48.27
N ALA A 76 -35.61 21.13 49.31
CA ALA A 76 -35.23 19.70 49.29
C ALA A 76 -36.40 18.71 49.16
N SER A 77 -37.65 19.20 49.01
CA SER A 77 -38.86 18.40 48.89
C SER A 77 -39.64 18.62 47.61
N VAL A 78 -38.96 18.89 46.48
CA VAL A 78 -39.59 19.01 45.18
C VAL A 78 -39.95 17.60 44.73
N ALA A 79 -41.25 17.27 44.72
CA ALA A 79 -41.80 16.04 44.12
C ALA A 79 -41.54 16.04 42.62
N GLN A 80 -41.43 14.85 42.02
CA GLN A 80 -41.32 14.74 40.56
C GLN A 80 -42.41 15.51 39.86
N PRO A 81 -42.10 16.37 38.86
CA PRO A 81 -43.11 17.14 38.15
C PRO A 81 -44.16 16.21 37.52
N GLN A 82 -45.44 16.50 37.69
CA GLN A 82 -46.53 15.74 37.03
C GLN A 82 -46.87 16.39 35.69
N LEU A 83 -47.32 15.57 34.72
CA LEU A 83 -47.82 16.10 33.45
C LEU A 83 -49.06 16.95 33.67
N SER A 84 -49.09 18.19 33.18
CA SER A 84 -50.27 19.05 33.25
C SER A 84 -51.40 18.55 32.38
N GLY A 85 -52.62 18.94 32.70
CA GLY A 85 -53.76 18.62 31.84
C GLY A 85 -53.69 19.20 30.41
N ALA A 86 -52.95 20.33 30.26
CA ALA A 86 -52.65 20.91 28.94
C ALA A 86 -51.66 20.04 28.16
N PHE A 87 -50.58 19.58 28.80
CA PHE A 87 -49.59 18.67 28.22
C PHE A 87 -50.24 17.35 27.75
N ALA A 88 -51.09 16.76 28.59
CA ALA A 88 -51.80 15.52 28.27
C ALA A 88 -52.72 15.69 27.04
N ARG A 89 -53.41 16.87 26.89
CA ARG A 89 -54.21 17.17 25.68
C ARG A 89 -53.33 17.31 24.43
N VAL A 90 -52.16 17.91 24.52
CA VAL A 90 -51.22 18.02 23.38
C VAL A 90 -50.80 16.63 22.88
N ILE A 91 -50.46 15.73 23.81
CA ILE A 91 -50.08 14.33 23.42
C ILE A 91 -51.28 13.60 22.79
N ALA A 92 -52.49 13.74 23.34
CA ALA A 92 -53.69 13.10 22.80
C ALA A 92 -54.08 13.65 21.42
N ASP A 93 -53.97 14.97 21.18
CA ASP A 93 -54.18 15.59 19.86
C ASP A 93 -53.12 15.14 18.85
N ALA A 94 -51.84 15.05 19.26
CA ALA A 94 -50.77 14.55 18.41
C ALA A 94 -51.01 13.10 17.97
N GLN A 95 -51.53 12.27 18.85
CA GLN A 95 -51.91 10.89 18.52
C GLN A 95 -53.02 10.83 17.49
N ASN A 96 -54.11 11.61 17.70
CA ASN A 96 -55.24 11.69 16.76
C ASN A 96 -54.77 12.20 15.36
N ARG A 97 -53.81 13.13 15.33
CA ARG A 97 -53.26 13.65 14.07
C ARG A 97 -52.41 12.61 13.37
N ALA A 98 -51.56 11.88 14.11
CA ALA A 98 -50.75 10.79 13.54
C ALA A 98 -51.67 9.73 12.89
N GLU A 99 -52.71 9.29 13.59
CA GLU A 99 -53.70 8.34 13.05
C GLU A 99 -54.42 8.91 11.81
N ALA A 100 -54.85 10.19 11.85
CA ALA A 100 -55.52 10.83 10.71
C ALA A 100 -54.57 10.97 9.48
N MET A 101 -53.27 11.09 9.69
CA MET A 101 -52.25 11.13 8.66
C MET A 101 -51.76 9.74 8.20
N GLY A 102 -52.26 8.66 8.82
CA GLY A 102 -51.93 7.27 8.49
C GLY A 102 -50.62 6.81 9.08
N ASP A 103 -50.11 7.48 10.13
CA ASP A 103 -48.87 7.15 10.84
C ASP A 103 -49.17 6.25 12.04
N SER A 104 -48.28 5.27 12.29
CA SER A 104 -48.43 4.32 13.42
C SER A 104 -47.80 4.84 14.70
N PHE A 105 -46.89 5.84 14.58
CA PHE A 105 -46.19 6.45 15.70
C PHE A 105 -46.33 7.99 15.64
N VAL A 106 -46.28 8.60 16.84
CA VAL A 106 -46.29 10.05 16.99
C VAL A 106 -44.90 10.61 16.85
N ALA A 107 -44.69 11.40 15.83
CA ALA A 107 -43.42 12.08 15.52
C ALA A 107 -43.37 13.47 16.20
N THR A 108 -42.16 14.06 16.27
CA THR A 108 -41.92 15.40 16.85
C THR A 108 -42.69 16.49 16.10
N GLU A 109 -42.92 16.34 14.79
CA GLU A 109 -43.73 17.23 13.96
C GLU A 109 -45.21 17.18 14.38
N HIS A 110 -45.77 16.00 14.70
CA HIS A 110 -47.12 15.90 15.24
C HIS A 110 -47.28 16.63 16.57
N LEU A 111 -46.23 16.53 17.43
CA LEU A 111 -46.21 17.27 18.69
C LEU A 111 -46.19 18.79 18.47
N LEU A 112 -45.36 19.27 17.53
CA LEU A 112 -45.29 20.69 17.19
C LEU A 112 -46.61 21.20 16.62
N ILE A 113 -47.25 20.47 15.67
CA ILE A 113 -48.56 20.81 15.12
C ILE A 113 -49.60 20.90 16.22
N SER A 114 -49.60 19.96 17.16
CA SER A 114 -50.54 19.93 18.30
C SER A 114 -50.31 21.07 19.29
N LEU A 115 -49.05 21.50 19.52
CA LEU A 115 -48.74 22.68 20.34
C LEU A 115 -49.31 23.98 19.76
N THR A 116 -49.46 24.07 18.44
CA THR A 116 -50.14 25.22 17.79
C THR A 116 -51.67 25.14 17.79
N ALA A 117 -52.22 23.93 17.93
CA ALA A 117 -53.68 23.71 17.87
C ALA A 117 -54.39 23.73 19.23
N VAL A 118 -53.71 23.12 20.25
CA VAL A 118 -54.30 22.93 21.59
C VAL A 118 -54.10 24.18 22.45
N PRO A 119 -55.20 24.70 23.10
CA PRO A 119 -55.09 25.81 24.03
C PRO A 119 -54.06 25.53 25.15
N SER A 120 -52.99 26.34 25.17
CA SER A 120 -51.84 26.18 26.04
C SER A 120 -51.13 27.50 26.30
N ASP A 121 -50.14 27.48 27.19
CA ASP A 121 -49.31 28.62 27.56
C ASP A 121 -48.45 29.15 26.38
N VAL A 122 -48.18 28.33 25.31
CA VAL A 122 -47.39 28.72 24.14
C VAL A 122 -48.22 28.99 22.90
N GLN A 123 -49.50 28.55 22.83
CA GLN A 123 -50.29 28.63 21.60
C GLN A 123 -50.42 30.07 21.05
N ASN A 124 -50.74 31.07 21.90
CA ASN A 124 -50.88 32.44 21.47
C ASN A 124 -49.52 33.04 20.96
N GLY A 125 -48.43 32.65 21.56
CA GLY A 125 -47.08 33.05 21.12
C GLY A 125 -46.75 32.47 19.75
N LEU A 126 -47.05 31.20 19.52
CA LEU A 126 -46.82 30.51 18.25
C LEU A 126 -47.73 31.10 17.14
N ALA A 127 -48.98 31.37 17.46
CA ALA A 127 -49.92 32.04 16.55
C ALA A 127 -49.43 33.46 16.17
N GLY A 128 -48.82 34.18 17.12
CA GLY A 128 -48.23 35.53 16.88
C GLY A 128 -47.04 35.51 15.91
N LEU A 129 -46.29 34.41 15.85
CA LEU A 129 -45.22 34.15 14.88
C LEU A 129 -45.75 33.67 13.52
N GLY A 130 -47.07 33.46 13.36
CA GLY A 130 -47.67 33.01 12.12
C GLY A 130 -47.73 31.49 11.96
N LEU A 131 -47.30 30.71 12.99
CA LEU A 131 -47.40 29.26 12.98
C LEU A 131 -48.81 28.80 13.17
N LYS A 132 -49.40 28.24 12.13
CA LYS A 132 -50.75 27.70 12.13
C LYS A 132 -50.71 26.17 11.98
N PRO A 133 -51.63 25.43 12.62
CA PRO A 133 -51.69 23.96 12.51
C PRO A 133 -51.75 23.46 11.06
N ASP A 134 -52.54 24.12 10.21
CA ASP A 134 -52.76 23.72 8.83
C ASP A 134 -51.53 23.94 7.94
N SER A 135 -50.82 25.07 8.16
CA SER A 135 -49.60 25.37 7.41
C SER A 135 -48.42 24.44 7.78
N LEU A 136 -48.31 24.11 9.07
CA LEU A 136 -47.31 23.13 9.54
C LEU A 136 -47.62 21.71 9.02
N ALA A 137 -48.88 21.30 9.05
CA ALA A 137 -49.33 20.00 8.53
C ALA A 137 -49.10 19.89 7.01
N ALA A 138 -49.35 20.99 6.26
CA ALA A 138 -49.10 21.03 4.83
C ALA A 138 -47.60 20.93 4.52
N ALA A 139 -46.76 21.72 5.20
CA ALA A 139 -45.30 21.68 5.04
C ALA A 139 -44.72 20.32 5.43
N PHE A 140 -45.21 19.70 6.51
CA PHE A 140 -44.79 18.37 6.91
C PHE A 140 -45.18 17.32 5.86
N ASN A 141 -46.39 17.37 5.31
CA ASN A 141 -46.84 16.44 4.27
C ASN A 141 -46.07 16.65 2.94
N GLU A 142 -45.76 17.89 2.59
CA GLU A 142 -44.97 18.22 1.39
C GLU A 142 -43.53 17.73 1.54
N GLY A 143 -42.91 17.92 2.72
CA GLY A 143 -41.51 17.50 2.97
C GLY A 143 -41.34 15.97 3.04
N ARG A 144 -42.34 15.23 3.53
CA ARG A 144 -42.26 13.78 3.66
C ARG A 144 -42.75 13.00 2.41
N GLY A 145 -43.56 13.61 1.54
CA GLY A 145 -44.20 12.93 0.42
C GLY A 145 -45.14 11.79 0.87
N ASP A 146 -44.97 10.60 0.26
CA ASP A 146 -45.76 9.40 0.60
C ASP A 146 -45.21 8.59 1.80
N ARG A 147 -44.12 9.04 2.42
CA ARG A 147 -43.52 8.34 3.59
C ARG A 147 -44.44 8.41 4.80
N ARG A 148 -44.53 7.30 5.57
CA ARG A 148 -45.31 7.18 6.81
C ARG A 148 -44.39 6.84 7.96
N VAL A 149 -44.73 7.32 9.16
CA VAL A 149 -44.02 7.01 10.39
C VAL A 149 -44.53 5.66 10.92
N THR A 150 -43.88 4.58 10.49
CA THR A 150 -44.31 3.20 10.76
C THR A 150 -43.50 2.49 11.82
N SER A 151 -42.38 3.07 12.28
CA SER A 151 -41.51 2.52 13.32
C SER A 151 -41.07 3.57 14.32
N GLU A 152 -40.59 3.16 15.48
CA GLU A 152 -40.11 4.06 16.53
C GLU A 152 -38.94 4.95 16.07
N GLU A 153 -38.15 4.48 15.09
CA GLU A 153 -36.93 5.14 14.56
C GLU A 153 -37.22 5.94 13.27
N SER A 154 -38.44 6.03 12.79
CA SER A 154 -38.76 6.69 11.51
C SER A 154 -38.58 8.20 11.49
N GLU A 155 -38.17 8.80 12.59
CA GLU A 155 -37.86 10.21 12.74
C GLU A 155 -36.34 10.42 12.73
N GLY A 156 -35.79 10.71 11.61
CA GLY A 156 -34.39 11.15 11.49
C GLY A 156 -34.20 11.77 10.12
N GLY A 157 -33.83 13.02 10.07
CA GLY A 157 -33.78 13.83 8.83
C GLY A 157 -32.93 13.32 7.70
N GLU A 158 -32.18 12.24 7.88
CA GLU A 158 -31.47 11.55 6.79
C GLU A 158 -32.08 10.19 6.54
N SER A 159 -32.41 9.90 5.26
CA SER A 159 -32.84 8.59 4.82
C SER A 159 -31.76 7.55 5.20
N ALA A 160 -32.20 6.34 5.63
CA ALA A 160 -31.25 5.27 5.97
C ALA A 160 -30.29 5.00 4.78
N LEU A 161 -30.77 5.14 3.55
CA LEU A 161 -29.98 5.05 2.34
C LEU A 161 -28.92 6.16 2.29
N ALA A 162 -29.26 7.41 2.59
CA ALA A 162 -28.30 8.52 2.59
C ALA A 162 -27.23 8.35 3.68
N LYS A 163 -27.59 7.81 4.83
CA LYS A 163 -26.69 7.59 5.95
C LYS A 163 -25.69 6.44 5.71
N TYR A 164 -26.11 5.38 5.03
CA TYR A 164 -25.32 4.14 4.87
C TYR A 164 -24.92 3.86 3.43
N SER A 165 -24.95 4.87 2.58
CA SER A 165 -24.51 4.71 1.19
C SER A 165 -23.90 5.97 0.62
N VAL A 166 -23.16 5.79 -0.47
CA VAL A 166 -22.57 6.86 -1.26
C VAL A 166 -23.20 6.88 -2.64
N ASP A 167 -23.82 7.99 -3.04
CA ASP A 167 -24.36 8.17 -4.39
C ASP A 167 -23.22 8.49 -5.38
N LEU A 168 -22.82 7.48 -6.17
CA LEU A 168 -21.77 7.62 -7.17
C LEU A 168 -22.21 8.52 -8.33
N THR A 169 -23.49 8.56 -8.68
CA THR A 169 -24.01 9.44 -9.74
C THR A 169 -23.99 10.90 -9.31
N GLU A 170 -24.25 11.18 -8.05
CA GLU A 170 -24.12 12.55 -7.49
C GLU A 170 -22.65 12.98 -7.46
N ARG A 171 -21.74 12.09 -7.01
CA ARG A 171 -20.30 12.34 -7.04
C ARG A 171 -19.78 12.54 -8.45
N ALA A 172 -20.30 11.79 -9.43
CA ALA A 172 -19.98 11.97 -10.85
C ALA A 172 -20.46 13.35 -11.36
N ARG A 173 -21.67 13.80 -11.00
CA ARG A 173 -22.16 15.14 -11.35
C ARG A 173 -21.31 16.25 -10.71
N ALA A 174 -20.86 16.02 -9.48
CA ALA A 174 -19.99 16.97 -8.78
C ALA A 174 -18.53 16.95 -9.27
N GLY A 175 -18.17 16.06 -10.22
CA GLY A 175 -16.78 15.92 -10.72
C GLY A 175 -15.80 15.32 -9.70
N LYS A 176 -16.30 14.63 -8.67
CA LYS A 176 -15.49 14.08 -7.57
C LYS A 176 -15.01 12.66 -7.82
N LEU A 177 -15.39 12.03 -8.94
CA LEU A 177 -14.90 10.70 -9.33
C LEU A 177 -13.70 10.83 -10.25
N ASP A 178 -12.76 9.89 -10.12
CA ASP A 178 -11.61 9.80 -10.99
C ASP A 178 -12.01 9.39 -12.42
N PRO A 179 -11.29 9.84 -13.45
CA PRO A 179 -11.55 9.41 -14.82
C PRO A 179 -11.26 7.91 -14.97
N VAL A 180 -12.22 7.16 -15.49
CA VAL A 180 -12.06 5.71 -15.70
C VAL A 180 -11.57 5.45 -17.11
N ILE A 181 -10.40 4.86 -17.23
CA ILE A 181 -9.69 4.61 -18.49
C ILE A 181 -9.46 3.11 -18.65
N GLY A 182 -9.60 2.60 -19.88
CA GLY A 182 -9.26 1.21 -20.23
C GLY A 182 -10.24 0.16 -19.73
N ARG A 183 -11.47 0.55 -19.28
CA ARG A 183 -12.49 -0.38 -18.77
C ARG A 183 -13.79 -0.39 -19.61
N ASP A 184 -13.71 0.03 -20.85
CA ASP A 184 -14.87 0.15 -21.74
C ASP A 184 -15.59 -1.17 -21.99
N GLN A 185 -14.87 -2.26 -22.11
CA GLN A 185 -15.45 -3.59 -22.38
C GLN A 185 -16.22 -4.11 -21.17
N GLU A 186 -15.62 -3.99 -19.99
CA GLU A 186 -16.24 -4.41 -18.72
C GLU A 186 -17.49 -3.57 -18.43
N ILE A 187 -17.42 -2.25 -18.58
CA ILE A 187 -18.56 -1.34 -18.39
C ILE A 187 -19.68 -1.70 -19.38
N ARG A 188 -19.38 -1.90 -20.66
CA ARG A 188 -20.37 -2.35 -21.66
C ARG A 188 -21.00 -3.68 -21.27
N ARG A 189 -20.21 -4.60 -20.74
CA ARG A 189 -20.70 -5.90 -20.29
C ARG A 189 -21.63 -5.77 -19.09
N VAL A 190 -21.30 -4.93 -18.13
CA VAL A 190 -22.16 -4.60 -16.98
C VAL A 190 -23.49 -3.99 -17.45
N VAL A 191 -23.45 -3.02 -18.36
CA VAL A 191 -24.64 -2.40 -18.97
C VAL A 191 -25.51 -3.44 -19.67
N GLN A 192 -24.90 -4.35 -20.47
CA GLN A 192 -25.63 -5.43 -21.13
C GLN A 192 -26.30 -6.38 -20.14
N VAL A 193 -25.64 -6.72 -19.04
CA VAL A 193 -26.19 -7.60 -18.01
C VAL A 193 -27.35 -6.91 -17.30
N LEU A 194 -27.20 -5.65 -16.88
CA LEU A 194 -28.26 -4.86 -16.23
C LEU A 194 -29.51 -4.68 -17.09
N ALA A 195 -29.38 -4.69 -18.42
CA ALA A 195 -30.47 -4.58 -19.36
C ALA A 195 -31.22 -5.91 -19.62
N ARG A 196 -30.73 -7.05 -19.11
CA ARG A 196 -31.36 -8.37 -19.29
C ARG A 196 -32.67 -8.49 -18.50
N ARG A 197 -33.53 -9.40 -18.97
CA ARG A 197 -34.78 -9.76 -18.26
C ARG A 197 -34.51 -10.71 -17.08
N THR A 198 -33.49 -11.57 -17.19
CA THR A 198 -33.11 -12.54 -16.16
C THR A 198 -31.59 -12.55 -16.03
N LYS A 199 -31.06 -12.96 -14.89
CA LYS A 199 -29.62 -12.86 -14.53
C LYS A 199 -29.09 -11.43 -14.81
N ASN A 200 -29.84 -10.45 -14.32
CA ASN A 200 -29.60 -9.04 -14.59
C ASN A 200 -28.77 -8.34 -13.50
N ASN A 201 -28.20 -9.10 -12.58
CA ASN A 201 -27.29 -8.59 -11.55
C ASN A 201 -25.85 -9.03 -11.91
N PRO A 202 -24.99 -8.12 -12.38
CA PRO A 202 -23.61 -8.45 -12.65
C PRO A 202 -22.82 -8.61 -11.36
N VAL A 203 -21.91 -9.59 -11.32
CA VAL A 203 -20.87 -9.69 -10.31
C VAL A 203 -19.51 -9.51 -10.98
N LEU A 204 -18.79 -8.49 -10.55
CA LEU A 204 -17.42 -8.19 -10.98
C LEU A 204 -16.47 -9.15 -10.26
N ILE A 205 -15.82 -10.01 -11.01
CA ILE A 205 -14.90 -11.02 -10.48
C ILE A 205 -13.48 -10.68 -10.91
N GLY A 206 -12.59 -10.54 -9.96
CA GLY A 206 -11.18 -10.26 -10.22
C GLY A 206 -10.37 -10.17 -8.94
N GLU A 207 -9.07 -10.23 -9.08
CA GLU A 207 -8.14 -10.10 -7.98
C GLU A 207 -8.26 -8.73 -7.28
N PRO A 208 -7.84 -8.60 -6.01
CA PRO A 208 -7.75 -7.31 -5.34
C PRO A 208 -6.85 -6.34 -6.11
N GLY A 209 -7.24 -5.07 -6.19
CA GLY A 209 -6.44 -4.03 -6.84
C GLY A 209 -6.55 -3.94 -8.38
N VAL A 210 -7.33 -4.80 -9.06
CA VAL A 210 -7.51 -4.71 -10.52
C VAL A 210 -8.46 -3.59 -10.97
N GLY A 211 -9.13 -2.89 -10.05
CA GLY A 211 -10.02 -1.77 -10.35
C GLY A 211 -11.50 -2.17 -10.56
N LYS A 212 -12.02 -3.14 -9.81
CA LYS A 212 -13.44 -3.52 -9.86
C LYS A 212 -14.37 -2.34 -9.54
N THR A 213 -14.05 -1.55 -8.52
CA THR A 213 -14.81 -0.37 -8.12
C THR A 213 -14.81 0.71 -9.22
N ALA A 214 -13.66 0.89 -9.90
CA ALA A 214 -13.57 1.84 -11.03
C ALA A 214 -14.54 1.52 -12.17
N VAL A 215 -14.84 0.24 -12.44
CA VAL A 215 -15.85 -0.14 -13.44
C VAL A 215 -17.23 0.41 -13.09
N VAL A 216 -17.59 0.42 -11.79
CA VAL A 216 -18.89 0.94 -11.31
C VAL A 216 -18.89 2.47 -11.32
N GLU A 217 -17.78 3.10 -10.97
CA GLU A 217 -17.63 4.56 -11.07
C GLU A 217 -17.72 5.03 -12.53
N GLY A 218 -17.10 4.29 -13.46
CA GLY A 218 -17.23 4.54 -14.89
C GLY A 218 -18.66 4.36 -15.42
N LEU A 219 -19.39 3.38 -14.89
CA LEU A 219 -20.82 3.25 -15.18
C LEU A 219 -21.60 4.47 -14.69
N ALA A 220 -21.33 4.96 -13.46
CA ALA A 220 -21.99 6.14 -12.92
C ALA A 220 -21.71 7.38 -13.77
N GLN A 221 -20.46 7.57 -14.24
CA GLN A 221 -20.09 8.66 -15.16
C GLN A 221 -20.86 8.58 -16.48
N ARG A 222 -21.00 7.38 -17.08
CA ARG A 222 -21.76 7.18 -18.32
C ARG A 222 -23.25 7.39 -18.14
N VAL A 223 -23.81 7.01 -16.99
CA VAL A 223 -25.22 7.29 -16.66
C VAL A 223 -25.47 8.79 -16.61
N VAL A 224 -24.58 9.55 -15.98
CA VAL A 224 -24.66 11.03 -15.89
C VAL A 224 -24.47 11.68 -17.27
N ALA A 225 -23.56 11.18 -18.08
CA ALA A 225 -23.34 11.66 -19.46
C ALA A 225 -24.46 11.27 -20.42
N GLY A 226 -25.34 10.35 -20.02
CA GLY A 226 -26.39 9.83 -20.91
C GLY A 226 -25.91 8.78 -21.93
N ASP A 227 -24.66 8.31 -21.83
CA ASP A 227 -24.05 7.29 -22.70
C ASP A 227 -24.41 5.87 -22.23
N VAL A 228 -25.67 5.64 -22.05
CA VAL A 228 -26.25 4.36 -21.64
C VAL A 228 -27.59 4.14 -22.34
N PRO A 229 -28.05 2.88 -22.48
CA PRO A 229 -29.40 2.58 -23.00
C PRO A 229 -30.49 3.31 -22.23
N ASP A 230 -31.60 3.62 -22.89
CA ASP A 230 -32.76 4.34 -22.30
C ASP A 230 -33.24 3.70 -20.99
N SER A 231 -33.13 2.39 -20.88
CA SER A 231 -33.51 1.65 -19.66
C SER A 231 -32.67 1.97 -18.43
N LEU A 232 -31.51 2.60 -18.61
CA LEU A 232 -30.59 2.98 -17.54
C LEU A 232 -30.43 4.50 -17.39
N LYS A 233 -30.98 5.30 -18.32
CA LYS A 233 -30.92 6.76 -18.21
C LYS A 233 -31.68 7.25 -16.98
N GLY A 234 -31.14 8.24 -16.33
CA GLY A 234 -31.75 8.88 -15.15
C GLY A 234 -31.72 8.03 -13.88
N ARG A 235 -31.14 6.84 -13.90
CA ARG A 235 -30.98 6.01 -12.70
C ARG A 235 -29.85 6.51 -11.83
N ARG A 236 -29.94 6.19 -10.53
CA ARG A 236 -28.91 6.47 -9.54
C ARG A 236 -28.07 5.20 -9.32
N VAL A 237 -26.77 5.34 -9.28
CA VAL A 237 -25.84 4.26 -8.86
C VAL A 237 -25.37 4.57 -7.45
N VAL A 238 -25.71 3.69 -6.51
CA VAL A 238 -25.48 3.92 -5.09
C VAL A 238 -24.63 2.78 -4.52
N SER A 239 -23.51 3.12 -3.91
CA SER A 239 -22.63 2.18 -3.23
C SER A 239 -23.03 2.04 -1.77
N LEU A 240 -23.32 0.84 -1.31
CA LEU A 240 -23.62 0.57 0.10
C LEU A 240 -22.34 0.45 0.92
N ASP A 241 -22.29 1.15 2.02
CA ASP A 241 -21.23 1.04 3.03
C ASP A 241 -21.63 0.09 4.15
N LEU A 242 -21.30 -1.18 3.98
CA LEU A 242 -21.59 -2.22 4.97
C LEU A 242 -20.82 -2.02 6.26
N SER A 243 -19.61 -1.46 6.17
CA SER A 243 -18.75 -1.20 7.33
C SER A 243 -19.40 -0.18 8.26
N SER A 244 -19.96 0.88 7.71
CA SER A 244 -20.71 1.89 8.47
C SER A 244 -22.00 1.35 9.09
N MET A 245 -22.66 0.37 8.43
CA MET A 245 -23.84 -0.30 9.00
C MET A 245 -23.50 -1.18 10.21
N VAL A 246 -22.32 -1.80 10.22
CA VAL A 246 -21.82 -2.63 11.32
C VAL A 246 -21.26 -1.77 12.46
N ALA A 247 -20.61 -0.66 12.11
CA ALA A 247 -19.99 0.24 13.09
C ALA A 247 -21.03 0.77 14.08
N GLY A 248 -20.78 0.60 15.38
CA GLY A 248 -21.67 1.03 16.46
C GLY A 248 -22.91 0.16 16.68
N ALA A 249 -23.11 -0.93 15.94
CA ALA A 249 -24.15 -1.90 16.25
C ALA A 249 -23.69 -2.75 17.46
N LYS A 250 -24.41 -2.65 18.58
CA LYS A 250 -24.10 -3.42 19.79
C LYS A 250 -24.61 -4.88 19.71
N TYR A 251 -25.61 -5.13 18.90
CA TYR A 251 -26.25 -6.43 18.72
C TYR A 251 -26.53 -6.70 17.23
N ARG A 252 -26.55 -7.98 16.87
CA ARG A 252 -26.85 -8.47 15.52
C ARG A 252 -28.15 -7.89 14.93
N GLY A 253 -29.17 -7.75 15.73
CA GLY A 253 -30.47 -7.20 15.31
C GLY A 253 -30.41 -5.77 14.77
N GLU A 254 -29.57 -4.94 15.31
CA GLU A 254 -29.40 -3.54 14.85
C GLU A 254 -28.87 -3.45 13.42
N PHE A 255 -27.90 -4.28 13.05
CA PHE A 255 -27.41 -4.36 11.68
C PHE A 255 -28.49 -4.84 10.71
N GLU A 256 -29.21 -5.89 11.08
CA GLU A 256 -30.33 -6.43 10.28
C GLU A 256 -31.44 -5.38 10.07
N GLU A 257 -31.75 -4.60 11.09
CA GLU A 257 -32.75 -3.50 11.00
C GLU A 257 -32.27 -2.37 10.09
N ARG A 258 -30.98 -1.94 10.22
CA ARG A 258 -30.40 -0.92 9.34
C ARG A 258 -30.37 -1.35 7.88
N LEU A 259 -29.92 -2.57 7.61
CA LEU A 259 -29.93 -3.14 6.26
C LEU A 259 -31.36 -3.25 5.70
N LYS A 260 -32.32 -3.69 6.51
CA LYS A 260 -33.72 -3.79 6.11
C LYS A 260 -34.32 -2.43 5.79
N ALA A 261 -34.01 -1.39 6.56
CA ALA A 261 -34.44 -0.02 6.29
C ALA A 261 -33.90 0.47 4.94
N VAL A 262 -32.58 0.30 4.67
CA VAL A 262 -31.97 0.66 3.39
C VAL A 262 -32.57 -0.12 2.22
N LEU A 263 -32.77 -1.42 2.37
CA LEU A 263 -33.38 -2.27 1.33
C LEU A 263 -34.84 -1.89 1.04
N ASN A 264 -35.62 -1.49 2.04
CA ASN A 264 -36.97 -1.02 1.84
C ASN A 264 -36.99 0.29 1.05
N GLU A 265 -36.14 1.26 1.35
CA GLU A 265 -36.01 2.50 0.57
C GLU A 265 -35.61 2.24 -0.88
N ILE A 266 -34.68 1.29 -1.13
CA ILE A 266 -34.32 0.89 -2.49
C ILE A 266 -35.51 0.27 -3.23
N LYS A 267 -36.29 -0.54 -2.54
CA LYS A 267 -37.52 -1.15 -3.10
C LYS A 267 -38.57 -0.11 -3.46
N GLU A 268 -38.81 0.87 -2.58
CA GLU A 268 -39.76 1.97 -2.80
C GLU A 268 -39.36 2.87 -3.99
N ALA A 269 -38.09 2.94 -4.30
CA ALA A 269 -37.59 3.64 -5.48
C ALA A 269 -37.88 2.91 -6.83
N GLU A 270 -38.66 1.83 -6.84
CA GLU A 270 -39.17 1.11 -8.02
C GLU A 270 -38.12 0.85 -9.11
N GLY A 271 -36.93 0.46 -8.71
CA GLY A 271 -35.81 0.12 -9.61
C GLY A 271 -35.10 1.31 -10.25
N GLN A 272 -35.32 2.53 -9.77
CA GLN A 272 -34.57 3.70 -10.17
C GLN A 272 -33.13 3.71 -9.58
N ILE A 273 -32.86 2.87 -8.59
CA ILE A 273 -31.58 2.72 -7.94
C ILE A 273 -30.89 1.45 -8.41
N ILE A 274 -29.61 1.57 -8.79
CA ILE A 274 -28.69 0.45 -9.01
C ILE A 274 -27.76 0.43 -7.80
N THR A 275 -27.83 -0.63 -7.04
CA THR A 275 -27.06 -0.77 -5.80
C THR A 275 -25.72 -1.44 -6.10
N PHE A 276 -24.63 -0.88 -5.61
CA PHE A 276 -23.32 -1.53 -5.66
C PHE A 276 -22.94 -2.04 -4.26
N ILE A 277 -22.47 -3.27 -4.20
CA ILE A 277 -21.91 -3.88 -2.99
C ILE A 277 -20.52 -4.40 -3.31
N ASP A 278 -19.54 -3.77 -2.71
CA ASP A 278 -18.17 -4.30 -2.72
C ASP A 278 -18.06 -5.45 -1.71
N GLU A 279 -17.13 -6.36 -1.94
CA GLU A 279 -16.97 -7.57 -1.12
C GLU A 279 -18.31 -8.32 -0.87
N LEU A 280 -19.04 -8.59 -1.95
CA LEU A 280 -20.37 -9.21 -1.89
C LEU A 280 -20.41 -10.49 -1.04
N HIS A 281 -19.31 -11.23 -0.96
CA HIS A 281 -19.17 -12.44 -0.15
C HIS A 281 -19.41 -12.18 1.35
N THR A 282 -19.09 -10.98 1.86
CA THR A 282 -19.31 -10.62 3.27
C THR A 282 -20.77 -10.61 3.68
N VAL A 283 -21.65 -10.32 2.72
CA VAL A 283 -23.11 -10.25 2.94
C VAL A 283 -23.77 -11.60 2.71
N VAL A 284 -23.25 -12.40 1.77
CA VAL A 284 -23.89 -13.64 1.30
C VAL A 284 -23.34 -14.87 2.03
N GLY A 285 -22.06 -14.86 2.44
CA GLY A 285 -21.38 -16.01 3.01
C GLY A 285 -21.36 -16.11 4.54
N ALA A 286 -21.87 -15.12 5.23
CA ALA A 286 -21.75 -14.99 6.68
C ALA A 286 -22.60 -15.97 7.52
N GLY A 287 -23.30 -16.94 6.92
CA GLY A 287 -24.18 -17.89 7.60
C GLY A 287 -23.64 -19.30 7.89
N ALA A 288 -22.44 -19.66 7.44
CA ALA A 288 -22.03 -21.08 7.38
C ALA A 288 -21.08 -21.57 8.48
N SER A 289 -20.40 -20.70 9.24
CA SER A 289 -19.43 -21.17 10.24
C SER A 289 -19.23 -20.19 11.39
N GLY A 290 -19.95 -20.40 12.50
CA GLY A 290 -19.64 -19.78 13.79
C GLY A 290 -20.76 -18.93 14.39
N GLU A 291 -20.86 -18.94 15.72
CA GLU A 291 -21.77 -18.14 16.54
C GLU A 291 -21.49 -16.62 16.35
N GLY A 292 -21.98 -16.01 15.28
CA GLY A 292 -21.77 -14.59 15.03
C GLY A 292 -21.80 -14.14 13.57
N ALA A 293 -21.91 -15.04 12.62
CA ALA A 293 -21.93 -14.72 11.19
C ALA A 293 -23.26 -14.09 10.76
N MET A 294 -23.20 -12.97 10.03
CA MET A 294 -24.36 -12.16 9.62
C MET A 294 -25.10 -12.80 8.44
N ASP A 295 -26.39 -13.14 8.59
CA ASP A 295 -27.19 -13.76 7.53
C ASP A 295 -27.99 -12.72 6.72
N ALA A 296 -27.31 -11.70 6.20
CA ALA A 296 -27.91 -10.73 5.30
C ALA A 296 -28.32 -11.35 3.95
N GLY A 297 -27.74 -12.49 3.59
CA GLY A 297 -28.08 -13.24 2.38
C GLY A 297 -29.56 -13.63 2.32
N ASN A 298 -30.16 -13.99 3.45
CA ASN A 298 -31.57 -14.35 3.49
C ASN A 298 -32.53 -13.16 3.27
N MET A 299 -32.07 -11.94 3.50
CA MET A 299 -32.85 -10.72 3.19
C MET A 299 -32.76 -10.36 1.70
N LEU A 300 -31.58 -10.52 1.10
CA LEU A 300 -31.34 -10.20 -0.31
C LEU A 300 -32.00 -11.21 -1.27
N LYS A 301 -31.95 -12.50 -0.94
CA LYS A 301 -32.46 -13.59 -1.80
C LYS A 301 -33.92 -13.37 -2.27
N PRO A 302 -34.88 -13.04 -1.41
CA PRO A 302 -36.26 -12.81 -1.84
C PRO A 302 -36.43 -11.61 -2.77
N MET A 303 -35.71 -10.51 -2.52
CA MET A 303 -35.76 -9.29 -3.32
C MET A 303 -35.11 -9.49 -4.71
N LEU A 304 -33.97 -10.17 -4.77
CA LEU A 304 -33.35 -10.59 -6.02
C LEU A 304 -34.24 -11.56 -6.80
N ALA A 305 -34.95 -12.46 -6.09
CA ALA A 305 -35.86 -13.41 -6.71
C ALA A 305 -37.08 -12.75 -7.37
N ARG A 306 -37.63 -11.69 -6.77
CA ARG A 306 -38.77 -10.92 -7.31
C ARG A 306 -38.36 -9.82 -8.29
N GLY A 307 -37.03 -9.56 -8.45
CA GLY A 307 -36.51 -8.47 -9.29
C GLY A 307 -36.72 -7.07 -8.71
N GLU A 308 -36.99 -7.00 -7.41
CA GLU A 308 -37.17 -5.74 -6.67
C GLU A 308 -35.84 -5.01 -6.43
N LEU A 309 -34.72 -5.73 -6.46
CA LEU A 309 -33.40 -5.21 -6.28
C LEU A 309 -32.59 -5.40 -7.57
N ARG A 310 -31.97 -4.31 -8.05
CA ARG A 310 -30.93 -4.33 -9.09
C ARG A 310 -29.59 -4.02 -8.44
N MET A 311 -28.65 -4.97 -8.54
CA MET A 311 -27.40 -4.81 -7.88
C MET A 311 -26.21 -5.20 -8.77
N ILE A 312 -25.09 -4.58 -8.48
CA ILE A 312 -23.76 -4.93 -8.96
C ILE A 312 -22.99 -5.41 -7.73
N GLY A 313 -22.43 -6.61 -7.78
CA GLY A 313 -21.53 -7.10 -6.75
C GLY A 313 -20.07 -7.06 -7.22
N ALA A 314 -19.13 -6.99 -6.30
CA ALA A 314 -17.71 -7.22 -6.56
C ALA A 314 -17.16 -8.23 -5.56
N THR A 315 -16.30 -9.15 -6.04
CA THR A 315 -15.68 -10.19 -5.21
C THR A 315 -14.47 -10.80 -5.94
N THR A 316 -13.71 -11.67 -5.29
CA THR A 316 -12.70 -12.49 -5.95
C THR A 316 -13.30 -13.76 -6.56
N LEU A 317 -12.54 -14.49 -7.37
CA LEU A 317 -13.01 -15.72 -7.99
C LEU A 317 -13.25 -16.83 -6.95
N ASP A 318 -12.37 -16.94 -5.99
CA ASP A 318 -12.45 -17.99 -4.97
C ASP A 318 -13.62 -17.75 -4.02
N GLU A 319 -13.84 -16.51 -3.57
CA GLU A 319 -14.98 -16.11 -2.76
C GLU A 319 -16.32 -16.29 -3.52
N TYR A 320 -16.32 -16.00 -4.84
CA TYR A 320 -17.48 -16.23 -5.68
C TYR A 320 -17.84 -17.72 -5.72
N ARG A 321 -16.85 -18.59 -5.92
CA ARG A 321 -17.05 -20.05 -5.93
C ARG A 321 -17.49 -20.56 -4.57
N GLU A 322 -16.94 -20.04 -3.49
CA GLU A 322 -17.22 -20.50 -2.14
C GLU A 322 -18.62 -20.09 -1.67
N HIS A 323 -19.05 -18.86 -1.92
CA HIS A 323 -20.23 -18.27 -1.31
C HIS A 323 -21.43 -18.08 -2.26
N ILE A 324 -21.19 -17.89 -3.56
CA ILE A 324 -22.26 -17.59 -4.52
C ILE A 324 -22.59 -18.77 -5.41
N GLU A 325 -21.58 -19.42 -5.98
CA GLU A 325 -21.76 -20.53 -6.93
C GLU A 325 -22.37 -21.78 -6.25
N LYS A 326 -22.05 -22.01 -4.98
CA LYS A 326 -22.64 -23.11 -4.19
C LYS A 326 -24.11 -22.91 -3.82
N ASP A 327 -24.64 -21.69 -3.95
CA ASP A 327 -26.04 -21.38 -3.68
C ASP A 327 -26.85 -21.28 -4.98
N PRO A 328 -27.70 -22.29 -5.30
CA PRO A 328 -28.46 -22.33 -6.57
C PRO A 328 -29.43 -21.18 -6.74
N ALA A 329 -29.87 -20.50 -5.65
CA ALA A 329 -30.78 -19.37 -5.72
C ALA A 329 -30.07 -18.10 -6.17
N LEU A 330 -28.83 -17.92 -5.74
CA LEU A 330 -27.97 -16.80 -6.11
C LEU A 330 -27.34 -17.00 -7.49
N GLU A 331 -26.82 -18.17 -7.77
CA GLU A 331 -26.18 -18.50 -9.06
C GLU A 331 -27.11 -18.21 -10.27
N ARG A 332 -28.41 -18.48 -10.11
CA ARG A 332 -29.42 -18.21 -11.15
C ARG A 332 -29.75 -16.72 -11.33
N ARG A 333 -29.32 -15.85 -10.43
CA ARG A 333 -29.64 -14.41 -10.44
C ARG A 333 -28.45 -13.54 -10.81
N PHE A 334 -27.26 -14.02 -10.55
CA PHE A 334 -26.02 -13.32 -10.84
C PHE A 334 -25.42 -13.71 -12.20
N GLN A 335 -24.76 -12.77 -12.83
CA GLN A 335 -23.96 -12.99 -14.04
C GLN A 335 -22.55 -12.52 -13.79
N GLN A 336 -21.62 -13.38 -13.96
CA GLN A 336 -20.19 -13.10 -13.86
C GLN A 336 -19.76 -12.11 -14.95
N VAL A 337 -18.96 -11.12 -14.53
CA VAL A 337 -18.23 -10.18 -15.38
C VAL A 337 -16.79 -10.19 -14.89
N PHE A 338 -15.90 -10.74 -15.68
CA PHE A 338 -14.50 -10.86 -15.31
C PHE A 338 -13.78 -9.51 -15.50
N VAL A 339 -13.03 -9.09 -14.49
CA VAL A 339 -12.20 -7.88 -14.47
C VAL A 339 -10.76 -8.32 -14.26
N GLY A 340 -10.01 -8.38 -15.35
CA GLY A 340 -8.60 -8.79 -15.33
C GLY A 340 -7.65 -7.67 -14.95
N GLU A 341 -6.41 -8.04 -14.67
CA GLU A 341 -5.30 -7.08 -14.52
C GLU A 341 -5.11 -6.34 -15.86
N PRO A 342 -5.04 -5.00 -15.88
CA PRO A 342 -4.76 -4.23 -17.09
C PRO A 342 -3.31 -4.46 -17.55
N SER A 343 -3.07 -4.22 -18.86
CA SER A 343 -1.70 -4.24 -19.39
C SER A 343 -0.86 -3.10 -18.83
N VAL A 344 0.46 -3.15 -19.01
CA VAL A 344 1.35 -2.05 -18.62
C VAL A 344 1.00 -0.78 -19.38
N GLU A 345 0.67 -0.89 -20.68
CA GLU A 345 0.26 0.23 -21.53
C GLU A 345 -1.05 0.87 -21.04
N ASP A 346 -2.05 0.05 -20.72
CA ASP A 346 -3.31 0.54 -20.17
C ASP A 346 -3.09 1.22 -18.82
N THR A 347 -2.22 0.64 -17.98
CA THR A 347 -1.86 1.22 -16.69
C THR A 347 -1.19 2.59 -16.85
N ILE A 348 -0.26 2.75 -17.81
CA ILE A 348 0.35 4.05 -18.11
C ILE A 348 -0.73 5.08 -18.51
N ALA A 349 -1.70 4.68 -19.32
CA ALA A 349 -2.81 5.55 -19.72
C ALA A 349 -3.66 5.95 -18.50
N ILE A 350 -3.95 5.01 -17.59
CA ILE A 350 -4.67 5.29 -16.33
C ILE A 350 -3.88 6.30 -15.50
N LEU A 351 -2.58 6.08 -15.29
CA LEU A 351 -1.73 6.97 -14.51
C LEU A 351 -1.65 8.38 -15.10
N ARG A 352 -1.59 8.51 -16.44
CA ARG A 352 -1.64 9.81 -17.12
C ARG A 352 -2.96 10.55 -16.85
N GLY A 353 -4.07 9.81 -16.80
CA GLY A 353 -5.37 10.40 -16.48
C GLY A 353 -5.51 10.83 -15.02
N LEU A 354 -4.79 10.20 -14.11
CA LEU A 354 -4.79 10.53 -12.68
C LEU A 354 -3.75 11.59 -12.31
N ARG A 355 -2.74 11.82 -13.13
CA ARG A 355 -1.57 12.65 -12.84
C ARG A 355 -1.92 14.02 -12.26
N GLU A 356 -2.79 14.78 -12.93
CA GLU A 356 -3.12 16.16 -12.52
C GLU A 356 -3.72 16.21 -11.11
N ARG A 357 -4.50 15.20 -10.70
CA ARG A 357 -5.09 15.11 -9.36
C ARG A 357 -4.05 14.82 -8.29
N TYR A 358 -3.11 13.91 -8.56
CA TYR A 358 -2.01 13.62 -7.64
C TYR A 358 -1.04 14.79 -7.52
N GLU A 359 -0.75 15.48 -8.64
CA GLU A 359 0.05 16.70 -8.64
C GLU A 359 -0.61 17.81 -7.82
N ALA A 360 -1.92 17.99 -7.93
CA ALA A 360 -2.67 18.97 -7.15
C ALA A 360 -2.73 18.62 -5.66
N HIS A 361 -2.92 17.33 -5.34
CA HIS A 361 -3.00 16.84 -3.96
C HIS A 361 -1.68 17.01 -3.21
N HIS A 362 -0.58 16.53 -3.79
CA HIS A 362 0.75 16.57 -3.17
C HIS A 362 1.50 17.88 -3.43
N LYS A 363 1.00 18.74 -4.35
CA LYS A 363 1.65 20.00 -4.75
C LYS A 363 3.06 19.81 -5.31
N VAL A 364 3.26 18.70 -6.04
CA VAL A 364 4.51 18.34 -6.73
C VAL A 364 4.23 18.10 -8.21
N ARG A 365 5.26 18.05 -9.03
CA ARG A 365 5.16 17.69 -10.45
C ARG A 365 5.52 16.20 -10.62
N ILE A 366 4.81 15.49 -11.52
CA ILE A 366 5.07 14.09 -11.83
C ILE A 366 5.45 13.97 -13.29
N THR A 367 6.66 13.50 -13.57
CA THR A 367 7.13 13.34 -14.95
C THR A 367 6.47 12.14 -15.64
N ASP A 368 6.35 12.18 -16.97
CA ASP A 368 5.85 11.02 -17.73
C ASP A 368 6.75 9.80 -17.56
N GLY A 369 8.07 10.02 -17.43
CA GLY A 369 9.03 8.97 -17.11
C GLY A 369 8.73 8.26 -15.79
N ALA A 370 8.28 8.99 -14.76
CA ALA A 370 7.87 8.40 -13.49
C ALA A 370 6.62 7.51 -13.66
N LEU A 371 5.64 7.93 -14.46
CA LEU A 371 4.43 7.13 -14.74
C LEU A 371 4.77 5.82 -15.44
N VAL A 372 5.62 5.89 -16.47
CA VAL A 372 6.11 4.71 -17.20
C VAL A 372 6.92 3.79 -16.27
N ALA A 373 7.78 4.38 -15.43
CA ALA A 373 8.56 3.63 -14.45
C ALA A 373 7.65 2.95 -13.41
N ALA A 374 6.66 3.67 -12.87
CA ALA A 374 5.72 3.11 -11.89
C ALA A 374 4.97 1.89 -12.44
N ALA A 375 4.44 1.96 -13.65
CA ALA A 375 3.76 0.84 -14.29
C ALA A 375 4.70 -0.34 -14.56
N SER A 376 5.87 -0.09 -15.17
CA SER A 376 6.79 -1.15 -15.58
C SER A 376 7.53 -1.78 -14.40
N LEU A 377 8.02 -0.99 -13.45
CA LEU A 377 8.73 -1.51 -12.29
C LEU A 377 7.79 -2.22 -11.32
N SER A 378 6.57 -1.69 -11.09
CA SER A 378 5.60 -2.41 -10.26
C SER A 378 5.20 -3.75 -10.86
N HIS A 379 4.97 -3.81 -12.18
CA HIS A 379 4.66 -5.06 -12.86
C HIS A 379 5.79 -6.09 -12.71
N ARG A 380 7.04 -5.63 -12.86
CA ARG A 380 8.24 -6.47 -12.83
C ARG A 380 8.67 -6.88 -11.43
N CYS A 381 8.62 -5.95 -10.45
CA CYS A 381 9.23 -6.13 -9.13
C CYS A 381 8.22 -6.45 -8.02
N ILE A 382 6.95 -6.08 -8.18
CA ILE A 382 5.90 -6.29 -7.17
C ILE A 382 4.92 -7.33 -7.70
N THR A 383 5.18 -8.60 -7.42
CA THR A 383 4.40 -9.74 -7.93
C THR A 383 3.20 -10.11 -7.05
N ALA A 384 3.19 -9.66 -5.80
CA ALA A 384 2.14 -9.99 -4.82
C ALA A 384 0.86 -9.15 -4.96
N ARG A 385 0.88 -8.08 -5.76
CA ARG A 385 -0.25 -7.15 -5.99
C ARG A 385 -0.48 -6.96 -7.48
N GLN A 386 -1.67 -6.52 -7.85
CA GLN A 386 -2.07 -6.35 -9.25
C GLN A 386 -2.00 -4.90 -9.71
N LEU A 387 -1.83 -4.69 -11.03
CA LEU A 387 -2.03 -3.40 -11.67
C LEU A 387 -3.54 -3.08 -11.72
N PRO A 388 -3.96 -1.82 -11.70
CA PRO A 388 -3.13 -0.60 -11.62
C PRO A 388 -2.77 -0.19 -10.20
N ASP A 389 -3.36 -0.79 -9.18
CA ASP A 389 -3.29 -0.40 -7.76
C ASP A 389 -1.84 -0.20 -7.27
N LYS A 390 -0.97 -1.20 -7.47
CA LYS A 390 0.45 -1.11 -7.08
C LYS A 390 1.21 0.03 -7.77
N ALA A 391 0.84 0.39 -8.99
CA ALA A 391 1.50 1.49 -9.71
C ALA A 391 0.98 2.86 -9.26
N ILE A 392 -0.30 2.96 -8.92
CA ILE A 392 -0.90 4.17 -8.33
C ILE A 392 -0.26 4.45 -6.97
N ASP A 393 -0.16 3.45 -6.11
CA ASP A 393 0.45 3.57 -4.79
C ASP A 393 1.92 4.01 -4.86
N LEU A 394 2.69 3.53 -5.86
CA LEU A 394 4.07 3.98 -6.04
C LEU A 394 4.15 5.47 -6.35
N ILE A 395 3.25 5.99 -7.18
CA ILE A 395 3.21 7.41 -7.50
C ILE A 395 2.78 8.22 -6.29
N ASP A 396 1.77 7.75 -5.58
CA ASP A 396 1.25 8.40 -4.38
C ASP A 396 2.33 8.50 -3.30
N GLU A 397 3.04 7.40 -3.02
CA GLU A 397 4.12 7.38 -2.04
C GLU A 397 5.33 8.21 -2.48
N ALA A 398 5.74 8.14 -3.75
CA ALA A 398 6.85 8.94 -4.26
C ALA A 398 6.53 10.43 -4.19
N ALA A 399 5.32 10.83 -4.56
CA ALA A 399 4.86 12.21 -4.48
C ALA A 399 4.74 12.70 -3.02
N SER A 400 4.24 11.86 -2.13
CA SER A 400 4.17 12.13 -0.69
C SER A 400 5.56 12.29 -0.08
N ARG A 401 6.51 11.40 -0.43
CA ARG A 401 7.89 11.45 0.03
C ARG A 401 8.59 12.73 -0.45
N LEU A 402 8.47 13.04 -1.72
CA LEU A 402 9.03 14.28 -2.28
C LEU A 402 8.43 15.51 -1.59
N ARG A 403 7.12 15.54 -1.35
CA ARG A 403 6.47 16.60 -0.60
C ARG A 403 7.03 16.73 0.81
N MET A 404 7.24 15.63 1.50
CA MET A 404 7.85 15.61 2.82
C MET A 404 9.29 16.15 2.79
N GLU A 405 10.07 15.83 1.76
CA GLU A 405 11.42 16.35 1.56
C GLU A 405 11.41 17.87 1.29
N ILE A 406 10.43 18.37 0.54
CA ILE A 406 10.21 19.81 0.34
C ILE A 406 9.82 20.51 1.64
N ASP A 407 9.02 19.88 2.49
CA ASP A 407 8.57 20.46 3.76
C ASP A 407 9.60 20.35 4.88
N SER A 408 10.49 19.34 4.83
CA SER A 408 11.58 19.11 5.78
C SER A 408 12.86 19.82 5.34
N SER A 409 13.80 20.03 6.26
CA SER A 409 15.14 20.53 5.91
C SER A 409 15.90 19.52 5.08
N PRO A 410 16.61 19.91 4.00
CA PRO A 410 17.53 19.05 3.27
C PRO A 410 18.56 18.37 4.18
N GLU A 411 19.01 17.17 3.80
CA GLU A 411 19.95 16.37 4.59
C GLU A 411 21.26 17.11 4.90
N GLU A 412 21.74 17.95 3.97
CA GLU A 412 22.92 18.80 4.20
C GLU A 412 22.73 19.77 5.36
N ILE A 413 21.57 20.41 5.45
CA ILE A 413 21.24 21.35 6.53
C ILE A 413 21.11 20.59 7.85
N ASP A 414 20.45 19.45 7.85
CA ASP A 414 20.24 18.66 9.08
C ASP A 414 21.57 18.08 9.60
N THR A 415 22.43 17.62 8.71
CA THR A 415 23.78 17.13 9.05
C THR A 415 24.64 18.23 9.65
N LEU A 416 24.72 19.39 8.99
CA LEU A 416 25.47 20.54 9.49
C LEU A 416 24.92 21.05 10.82
N ARG A 417 23.59 21.07 11.00
CA ARG A 417 22.96 21.47 12.27
C ARG A 417 23.36 20.54 13.39
N ARG A 418 23.34 19.22 13.17
CA ARG A 418 23.80 18.21 14.16
C ARG A 418 25.28 18.34 14.48
N GLU A 419 26.10 18.67 13.48
CA GLU A 419 27.54 18.91 13.69
C GLU A 419 27.78 20.15 14.54
N VAL A 420 27.09 21.25 14.26
CA VAL A 420 27.17 22.49 15.05
C VAL A 420 26.68 22.24 16.49
N ASP A 421 25.57 21.53 16.67
CA ASP A 421 25.06 21.21 18.02
C ASP A 421 26.05 20.32 18.79
N ARG A 422 26.68 19.33 18.12
CA ARG A 422 27.74 18.51 18.75
C ARG A 422 28.93 19.36 19.16
N MET A 423 29.37 20.30 18.30
CA MET A 423 30.48 21.21 18.61
C MET A 423 30.13 22.14 19.78
N LYS A 424 28.90 22.64 19.87
CA LYS A 424 28.42 23.41 21.02
C LYS A 424 28.52 22.63 22.34
N MET A 425 28.13 21.37 22.32
CA MET A 425 28.25 20.51 23.50
C MET A 425 29.71 20.26 23.88
N GLU A 426 30.60 20.05 22.86
CA GLU A 426 32.02 19.85 23.07
C GLU A 426 32.69 21.11 23.64
N ILE A 427 32.38 22.27 23.09
CA ILE A 427 32.86 23.58 23.61
C ILE A 427 32.44 23.75 25.06
N PHE A 428 31.18 23.50 25.42
CA PHE A 428 30.67 23.60 26.77
C PHE A 428 31.38 22.64 27.74
N ALA A 429 31.82 21.47 27.28
CA ALA A 429 32.57 20.52 28.09
C ALA A 429 34.01 21.01 28.32
N VAL A 430 34.71 21.45 27.24
CA VAL A 430 36.13 21.89 27.27
C VAL A 430 36.28 23.24 27.97
N GLU A 431 35.25 24.12 27.95
CA GLU A 431 35.29 25.40 28.69
C GLU A 431 35.50 25.23 30.23
N LYS A 432 35.25 24.06 30.78
CA LYS A 432 35.41 23.76 32.19
C LYS A 432 36.84 23.33 32.53
N GLU A 433 37.73 23.20 31.55
CA GLU A 433 39.12 22.75 31.70
C GLU A 433 40.08 23.94 31.55
N ASP A 434 40.99 24.12 32.53
CA ASP A 434 41.89 25.28 32.59
C ASP A 434 43.29 25.01 32.06
N ASP A 435 43.56 23.83 31.47
CA ASP A 435 44.88 23.49 30.97
C ASP A 435 45.18 24.12 29.58
N PRO A 436 46.49 24.42 29.27
CA PRO A 436 46.85 25.11 28.04
C PRO A 436 46.46 24.38 26.74
N ALA A 437 46.41 23.02 26.75
CA ALA A 437 46.02 22.22 25.59
C ALA A 437 44.55 22.33 25.32
N SER A 438 43.72 22.31 26.34
CA SER A 438 42.26 22.51 26.27
C SER A 438 41.89 23.91 25.79
N GLN A 439 42.67 24.93 26.18
CA GLN A 439 42.49 26.32 25.72
C GLN A 439 42.81 26.47 24.19
N GLN A 440 43.85 25.82 23.71
CA GLN A 440 44.14 25.78 22.28
C GLN A 440 43.05 25.02 21.48
N ARG A 441 42.54 23.91 22.02
CA ARG A 441 41.46 23.13 21.41
C ARG A 441 40.16 23.96 21.36
N LEU A 442 39.83 24.67 22.44
CA LEU A 442 38.69 25.56 22.54
C LEU A 442 38.72 26.67 21.46
N THR A 443 39.91 27.26 21.24
CA THR A 443 40.08 28.33 20.24
C THR A 443 39.80 27.79 18.83
N ARG A 444 40.31 26.59 18.51
CA ARG A 444 40.09 25.93 17.21
C ARG A 444 38.61 25.53 17.04
N LEU A 445 38.01 24.88 18.04
CA LEU A 445 36.62 24.48 18.01
C LEU A 445 35.66 25.68 17.81
N ARG A 446 35.94 26.82 18.42
CA ARG A 446 35.14 28.04 18.23
C ARG A 446 35.27 28.60 16.81
N ALA A 447 36.45 28.55 16.22
CA ALA A 447 36.67 29.00 14.83
C ALA A 447 35.92 28.06 13.86
N ASP A 448 36.12 26.76 14.00
CA ASP A 448 35.46 25.74 13.15
C ASP A 448 33.93 25.79 13.29
N MET A 449 33.43 26.06 14.51
CA MET A 449 32.00 26.20 14.75
C MET A 449 31.45 27.47 14.06
N ALA A 450 32.15 28.61 14.15
CA ALA A 450 31.73 29.86 13.52
C ALA A 450 31.64 29.72 12.00
N ASP A 451 32.62 29.08 11.36
CA ASP A 451 32.61 28.83 9.91
C ASP A 451 31.41 27.93 9.51
N LYS A 452 31.15 26.87 10.32
CA LYS A 452 30.00 25.99 10.05
C LYS A 452 28.65 26.65 10.32
N GLU A 453 28.55 27.51 11.35
CA GLU A 453 27.32 28.28 11.61
C GLU A 453 27.06 29.31 10.50
N GLU A 454 28.08 29.92 9.92
CA GLU A 454 27.91 30.83 8.79
C GLU A 454 27.42 30.07 7.54
N THR A 455 28.03 28.89 7.26
CA THR A 455 27.60 28.03 6.17
C THR A 455 26.16 27.54 6.37
N LEU A 456 25.82 27.09 7.56
CA LEU A 456 24.46 26.63 7.92
C LEU A 456 23.44 27.74 7.72
N ARG A 457 23.72 28.94 8.19
CA ARG A 457 22.84 30.10 8.02
C ARG A 457 22.62 30.45 6.54
N GLY A 458 23.68 30.39 5.73
CA GLY A 458 23.61 30.61 4.28
C GLY A 458 22.70 29.58 3.59
N LEU A 459 22.85 28.31 3.95
CA LEU A 459 22.01 27.22 3.42
C LEU A 459 20.56 27.31 3.90
N GLU A 460 20.32 27.65 5.16
CA GLU A 460 18.95 27.85 5.72
C GLU A 460 18.22 29.01 5.02
N LEU A 461 18.86 30.15 4.81
CA LEU A 461 18.25 31.29 4.09
C LEU A 461 17.91 30.92 2.65
N ARG A 462 18.80 30.20 1.97
CA ARG A 462 18.57 29.71 0.61
C ARG A 462 17.39 28.72 0.57
N TRP A 463 17.35 27.79 1.51
CA TRP A 463 16.28 26.83 1.63
C TRP A 463 14.92 27.49 1.91
N GLU A 464 14.86 28.47 2.82
CA GLU A 464 13.63 29.21 3.11
C GLU A 464 13.10 29.96 1.87
N ALA A 465 14.00 30.54 1.08
CA ALA A 465 13.63 31.22 -0.17
C ALA A 465 13.08 30.22 -1.21
N GLU A 466 13.75 29.07 -1.38
CA GLU A 466 13.32 27.99 -2.29
C GLU A 466 11.96 27.42 -1.87
N LYS A 467 11.78 27.13 -0.58
CA LYS A 467 10.52 26.61 -0.02
C LYS A 467 9.35 27.57 -0.21
N ALA A 468 9.58 28.88 -0.10
CA ALA A 468 8.55 29.89 -0.33
C ALA A 468 8.09 29.90 -1.80
N GLY A 469 9.03 29.76 -2.74
CA GLY A 469 8.73 29.65 -4.17
C GLY A 469 7.93 28.40 -4.51
N LEU A 470 8.38 27.23 -4.05
CA LEU A 470 7.71 25.94 -4.26
C LEU A 470 6.27 25.94 -3.75
N ASN A 471 6.03 26.51 -2.57
CA ASN A 471 4.69 26.62 -2.01
C ASN A 471 3.79 27.51 -2.88
N LYS A 472 4.30 28.58 -3.42
CA LYS A 472 3.54 29.48 -4.32
C LYS A 472 3.12 28.75 -5.61
N VAL A 473 4.02 28.01 -6.24
CA VAL A 473 3.71 27.18 -7.43
C VAL A 473 2.66 26.13 -7.10
N GLY A 474 2.78 25.45 -5.95
CA GLY A 474 1.81 24.46 -5.48
C GLY A 474 0.41 25.04 -5.23
N GLU A 475 0.31 26.23 -4.64
CA GLU A 475 -0.96 26.93 -4.42
C GLU A 475 -1.64 27.34 -5.75
N LEU A 476 -0.85 27.81 -6.72
CA LEU A 476 -1.35 28.17 -8.04
C LEU A 476 -1.90 26.93 -8.78
N LYS A 477 -1.23 25.78 -8.71
CA LYS A 477 -1.71 24.51 -9.28
C LYS A 477 -3.05 24.08 -8.67
N THR A 478 -3.16 24.10 -7.35
CA THR A 478 -4.41 23.77 -6.65
C THR A 478 -5.55 24.69 -7.11
N ARG A 479 -5.26 25.97 -7.25
CA ARG A 479 -6.26 26.94 -7.69
C ARG A 479 -6.72 26.73 -9.13
N ILE A 480 -5.80 26.36 -10.02
CA ILE A 480 -6.11 26.02 -11.42
C ILE A 480 -7.01 24.78 -11.47
N ASP A 481 -6.73 23.75 -10.68
CA ASP A 481 -7.53 22.52 -10.64
C ASP A 481 -8.96 22.76 -10.10
N GLU A 482 -9.10 23.56 -9.04
CA GLU A 482 -10.40 24.02 -8.55
C GLU A 482 -11.21 24.75 -9.64
N LEU A 483 -10.56 25.65 -10.40
CA LEU A 483 -11.22 26.39 -11.46
C LEU A 483 -11.60 25.50 -12.65
N ARG A 484 -10.76 24.53 -13.02
CA ARG A 484 -11.09 23.51 -14.04
C ARG A 484 -12.32 22.71 -13.65
N THR A 485 -12.34 22.22 -12.41
CA THR A 485 -13.49 21.48 -11.86
C THR A 485 -14.77 22.34 -11.86
N ALA A 486 -14.66 23.63 -11.51
CA ALA A 486 -15.78 24.57 -11.56
C ALA A 486 -16.26 24.83 -13.00
N ALA A 487 -15.33 24.98 -13.95
CA ALA A 487 -15.66 25.17 -15.36
C ALA A 487 -16.41 23.96 -15.95
N ASP A 488 -15.97 22.75 -15.65
CA ASP A 488 -16.63 21.48 -16.04
C ASP A 488 -18.03 21.36 -15.44
N LYS A 489 -18.23 21.86 -14.22
CA LYS A 489 -19.53 21.91 -13.58
C LYS A 489 -20.45 22.88 -14.33
N TYR A 490 -20.00 24.10 -14.62
CA TYR A 490 -20.81 25.09 -15.34
C TYR A 490 -21.12 24.65 -16.78
N GLN A 491 -20.22 23.97 -17.47
CA GLN A 491 -20.51 23.37 -18.78
C GLN A 491 -21.65 22.35 -18.72
N ARG A 492 -21.66 21.50 -17.70
CA ARG A 492 -22.70 20.48 -17.47
C ARG A 492 -24.04 21.11 -17.10
N GLU A 493 -24.04 22.22 -16.39
CA GLU A 493 -25.21 23.00 -16.03
C GLU A 493 -25.75 23.87 -17.20
N GLY A 494 -25.00 23.95 -18.33
CA GLY A 494 -25.36 24.74 -19.51
C GLY A 494 -24.98 26.21 -19.44
N ASP A 495 -24.26 26.65 -18.39
CA ASP A 495 -23.76 27.99 -18.26
C ASP A 495 -22.39 28.16 -18.96
N PHE A 496 -22.43 28.15 -20.28
CA PHE A 496 -21.23 28.27 -21.12
C PHE A 496 -20.53 29.62 -20.98
N GLY A 497 -21.25 30.66 -20.54
CA GLY A 497 -20.67 32.01 -20.32
C GLY A 497 -19.65 31.97 -19.18
N ARG A 498 -20.05 31.49 -18.01
CA ARG A 498 -19.14 31.36 -16.85
C ARG A 498 -18.03 30.34 -17.08
N ALA A 499 -18.33 29.23 -17.72
CA ALA A 499 -17.31 28.26 -18.09
C ALA A 499 -16.22 28.83 -18.98
N SER A 500 -16.62 29.65 -20.01
CA SER A 500 -15.67 30.33 -20.90
C SER A 500 -14.84 31.40 -20.18
N GLU A 501 -15.42 32.16 -19.27
CA GLU A 501 -14.71 33.16 -18.47
C GLU A 501 -13.60 32.50 -17.62
N ILE A 502 -13.88 31.37 -17.04
CA ILE A 502 -12.90 30.59 -16.24
C ILE A 502 -11.80 30.03 -17.16
N LEU A 503 -12.17 29.28 -18.22
CA LEU A 503 -11.23 28.59 -19.08
C LEU A 503 -10.34 29.50 -19.91
N TYR A 504 -10.88 30.62 -20.42
CA TYR A 504 -10.14 31.49 -21.32
C TYR A 504 -9.74 32.84 -20.69
N GLY A 505 -10.27 33.17 -19.49
CA GLY A 505 -9.94 34.37 -18.76
C GLY A 505 -9.07 34.12 -17.55
N GLN A 506 -9.53 33.31 -16.60
CA GLN A 506 -8.86 33.17 -15.30
C GLN A 506 -7.70 32.17 -15.33
N ILE A 507 -7.88 30.99 -15.90
CA ILE A 507 -6.86 29.92 -15.93
C ILE A 507 -5.59 30.40 -16.68
N PRO A 508 -5.64 30.99 -17.90
CA PRO A 508 -4.43 31.41 -18.58
C PRO A 508 -3.64 32.48 -17.84
N GLY A 509 -4.32 33.29 -17.00
CA GLY A 509 -3.68 34.26 -16.12
C GLY A 509 -2.83 33.61 -15.04
N LEU A 510 -3.40 32.62 -14.37
CA LEU A 510 -2.73 31.86 -13.34
C LEU A 510 -1.62 30.94 -13.90
N GLU A 511 -1.81 30.37 -15.09
CA GLU A 511 -0.77 29.59 -15.79
C GLU A 511 0.45 30.47 -16.12
N LYS A 512 0.26 31.70 -16.57
CA LYS A 512 1.35 32.66 -16.80
C LYS A 512 2.05 33.08 -15.50
N GLU A 513 1.29 33.25 -14.42
CA GLU A 513 1.87 33.59 -13.11
C GLU A 513 2.71 32.41 -12.58
N MET A 514 2.20 31.18 -12.75
CA MET A 514 2.92 29.94 -12.39
C MET A 514 4.20 29.80 -13.22
N GLU A 515 4.14 30.01 -14.53
CA GLU A 515 5.30 29.94 -15.42
C GLU A 515 6.36 31.03 -15.10
N ALA A 516 5.93 32.21 -14.71
CA ALA A 516 6.82 33.28 -14.26
C ALA A 516 7.49 32.96 -12.92
N ALA A 517 6.75 32.35 -11.99
CA ALA A 517 7.31 31.86 -10.72
C ALA A 517 8.32 30.74 -10.94
N ALA A 518 8.00 29.76 -11.80
CA ALA A 518 8.90 28.66 -12.14
C ALA A 518 10.18 29.14 -12.84
N LYS A 519 10.10 30.12 -13.75
CA LYS A 519 11.29 30.70 -14.43
C LYS A 519 12.22 31.45 -13.49
N ALA A 520 11.66 32.15 -12.49
CA ALA A 520 12.48 32.88 -11.50
C ALA A 520 13.32 31.91 -10.64
N GLU A 521 12.92 30.65 -10.53
CA GLU A 521 13.61 29.60 -9.78
C GLU A 521 14.65 28.82 -10.61
N GLU A 522 14.52 28.77 -11.94
CA GLU A 522 15.47 28.06 -12.82
C GLU A 522 16.91 28.62 -12.82
N GLU A 523 17.09 29.88 -12.43
CA GLU A 523 18.41 30.53 -12.41
C GLU A 523 19.28 30.15 -11.21
N THR A 524 18.75 29.45 -10.21
CA THR A 524 19.48 29.07 -8.99
C THR A 524 19.61 27.55 -8.89
N PRO A 525 20.80 26.97 -8.59
CA PRO A 525 20.95 25.55 -8.40
C PRO A 525 20.08 25.11 -7.20
N ARG A 526 19.17 24.17 -7.44
CA ARG A 526 18.18 23.70 -6.48
C ARG A 526 18.77 22.78 -5.45
N MET A 527 18.26 22.84 -4.23
CA MET A 527 18.62 21.94 -3.13
C MET A 527 17.75 20.67 -3.10
N VAL A 528 16.50 20.76 -3.57
CA VAL A 528 15.55 19.64 -3.61
C VAL A 528 14.89 19.56 -4.98
N SER A 529 14.58 18.36 -5.44
CA SER A 529 13.82 18.15 -6.67
C SER A 529 12.36 18.61 -6.49
N GLU A 530 11.77 19.16 -7.53
CA GLU A 530 10.35 19.51 -7.57
C GLU A 530 9.50 18.47 -8.28
N GLU A 531 10.15 17.56 -8.94
CA GLU A 531 9.52 16.61 -9.85
C GLU A 531 9.78 15.21 -9.37
N VAL A 532 8.73 14.41 -9.30
CA VAL A 532 8.86 12.97 -9.14
C VAL A 532 9.39 12.40 -10.45
N GLY A 533 10.61 11.91 -10.42
CA GLY A 533 11.29 11.29 -11.54
C GLY A 533 11.29 9.76 -11.48
N THR A 534 11.97 9.17 -12.45
CA THR A 534 12.17 7.71 -12.51
C THR A 534 12.95 7.19 -11.31
N SER A 535 13.92 7.97 -10.80
CA SER A 535 14.74 7.65 -9.64
C SER A 535 13.92 7.50 -8.36
N ASP A 536 12.97 8.42 -8.15
CA ASP A 536 12.15 8.44 -6.94
C ASP A 536 11.23 7.21 -6.90
N ILE A 537 10.62 6.86 -8.04
CA ILE A 537 9.86 5.61 -8.18
C ILE A 537 10.74 4.39 -7.92
N ALA A 538 11.97 4.36 -8.47
CA ALA A 538 12.88 3.26 -8.25
C ALA A 538 13.31 3.13 -6.78
N GLU A 539 13.47 4.23 -6.05
CA GLU A 539 13.73 4.22 -4.61
C GLU A 539 12.57 3.68 -3.79
N VAL A 540 11.32 4.07 -4.12
CA VAL A 540 10.14 3.53 -3.45
C VAL A 540 10.03 2.03 -3.70
N VAL A 541 10.20 1.57 -4.95
CA VAL A 541 10.23 0.14 -5.26
C VAL A 541 11.32 -0.57 -4.48
N SER A 542 12.51 0.05 -4.36
CA SER A 542 13.62 -0.51 -3.60
C SER A 542 13.30 -0.64 -2.11
N SER A 543 12.62 0.34 -1.53
CA SER A 543 12.22 0.30 -0.11
C SER A 543 11.17 -0.79 0.17
N TRP A 544 10.23 -1.02 -0.74
CA TRP A 544 9.19 -2.03 -0.58
C TRP A 544 9.67 -3.46 -0.81
N THR A 545 10.56 -3.63 -1.77
CA THR A 545 10.97 -4.97 -2.23
C THR A 545 12.34 -5.39 -1.73
N GLY A 546 13.16 -4.44 -1.25
CA GLY A 546 14.57 -4.65 -0.95
C GLY A 546 15.45 -4.79 -2.20
N ILE A 547 14.91 -4.56 -3.40
CA ILE A 547 15.64 -4.66 -4.67
C ILE A 547 16.26 -3.29 -4.99
N PRO A 548 17.57 -3.14 -5.19
CA PRO A 548 18.21 -1.85 -5.46
C PRO A 548 17.94 -1.36 -6.90
N VAL A 549 16.68 -1.12 -7.24
CA VAL A 549 16.21 -0.81 -8.60
C VAL A 549 16.86 0.46 -9.16
N GLY A 550 17.08 1.48 -8.33
CA GLY A 550 17.72 2.73 -8.76
C GLY A 550 19.13 2.52 -9.29
N ARG A 551 19.92 1.67 -8.64
CA ARG A 551 21.27 1.32 -9.09
C ARG A 551 21.26 0.39 -10.30
N MET A 552 20.26 -0.47 -10.43
CA MET A 552 20.11 -1.35 -11.60
C MET A 552 19.79 -0.59 -12.89
N MET A 553 19.15 0.57 -12.82
CA MET A 553 18.79 1.36 -14.00
C MET A 553 19.90 2.29 -14.48
N GLN A 554 20.78 2.73 -13.57
CA GLN A 554 21.89 3.63 -13.93
C GLN A 554 23.05 2.85 -14.54
N GLY A 555 23.24 2.96 -15.86
CA GLY A 555 24.40 2.38 -16.56
C GLY A 555 24.35 0.85 -16.71
N GLU A 556 23.19 0.21 -16.65
CA GLU A 556 23.08 -1.26 -16.78
C GLU A 556 23.74 -1.79 -18.07
N GLN A 557 23.60 -1.09 -19.18
CA GLN A 557 24.23 -1.49 -20.46
C GLN A 557 25.76 -1.42 -20.38
N GLU A 558 26.30 -0.36 -19.82
CA GLU A 558 27.75 -0.18 -19.68
C GLU A 558 28.35 -1.16 -18.66
N LYS A 559 27.67 -1.36 -17.53
CA LYS A 559 28.06 -2.38 -16.53
C LYS A 559 28.10 -3.78 -17.14
N LEU A 560 27.09 -4.17 -17.93
CA LEU A 560 27.04 -5.49 -18.57
C LEU A 560 28.14 -5.69 -19.61
N LEU A 561 28.62 -4.63 -20.28
CA LEU A 561 29.73 -4.70 -21.21
C LEU A 561 31.07 -4.99 -20.51
N HIS A 562 31.23 -4.49 -19.27
CA HIS A 562 32.43 -4.69 -18.43
C HIS A 562 32.24 -5.74 -17.33
N MET A 563 31.27 -6.66 -17.50
CA MET A 563 30.93 -7.64 -16.51
C MET A 563 32.08 -8.56 -16.11
N GLU A 564 32.87 -9.03 -17.09
CA GLU A 564 34.01 -9.92 -16.83
C GLU A 564 35.05 -9.24 -15.96
N GLU A 565 35.42 -7.98 -16.25
CA GLU A 565 36.39 -7.21 -15.47
C GLU A 565 35.96 -7.10 -14.00
N ARG A 566 34.69 -6.78 -13.79
CA ARG A 566 34.11 -6.66 -12.44
C ARG A 566 34.05 -7.99 -11.68
N LEU A 567 33.70 -9.08 -12.35
CA LEU A 567 33.72 -10.41 -11.72
C LEU A 567 35.16 -10.84 -11.37
N HIS A 568 36.16 -10.47 -12.16
CA HIS A 568 37.58 -10.75 -11.88
C HIS A 568 38.17 -9.92 -10.73
N GLU A 569 37.53 -8.83 -10.30
CA GLU A 569 37.97 -8.13 -9.07
C GLU A 569 37.86 -9.05 -7.83
N ARG A 570 36.93 -10.01 -7.84
CA ARG A 570 36.71 -10.95 -6.72
C ARG A 570 37.13 -12.38 -7.04
N LEU A 571 36.88 -12.83 -8.26
CA LEU A 571 37.19 -14.19 -8.70
C LEU A 571 38.50 -14.19 -9.48
N ILE A 572 39.48 -14.88 -8.94
CA ILE A 572 40.80 -15.01 -9.54
C ILE A 572 40.85 -16.25 -10.43
N GLY A 573 41.36 -16.10 -11.65
CA GLY A 573 41.33 -17.14 -12.66
C GLY A 573 39.93 -17.41 -13.17
N GLN A 574 39.71 -18.60 -13.73
CA GLN A 574 38.39 -19.07 -14.21
C GLN A 574 37.81 -18.25 -15.40
N ASP A 575 38.65 -17.73 -16.28
CA ASP A 575 38.27 -16.83 -17.38
C ASP A 575 37.17 -17.40 -18.27
N ARG A 576 37.18 -18.72 -18.50
CA ARG A 576 36.16 -19.40 -19.33
C ARG A 576 34.80 -19.44 -18.60
N ALA A 577 34.82 -19.72 -17.30
CA ALA A 577 33.61 -19.77 -16.50
C ALA A 577 32.95 -18.38 -16.42
N VAL A 578 33.74 -17.34 -16.14
CA VAL A 578 33.30 -15.95 -16.12
C VAL A 578 32.72 -15.54 -17.47
N LYS A 579 33.39 -15.80 -18.56
CA LYS A 579 32.92 -15.48 -19.92
C LYS A 579 31.63 -16.18 -20.26
N THR A 580 31.51 -17.48 -20.01
CA THR A 580 30.30 -18.26 -20.32
C THR A 580 29.08 -17.70 -19.57
N VAL A 581 29.24 -17.40 -18.28
CA VAL A 581 28.15 -16.84 -17.46
C VAL A 581 27.80 -15.43 -17.90
N SER A 582 28.81 -14.58 -18.17
CA SER A 582 28.60 -13.20 -18.63
C SER A 582 27.85 -13.16 -19.97
N ASP A 583 28.21 -14.03 -20.92
CA ASP A 583 27.54 -14.11 -22.22
C ASP A 583 26.06 -14.57 -22.09
N ALA A 584 25.77 -15.50 -21.20
CA ALA A 584 24.40 -15.95 -20.95
C ALA A 584 23.55 -14.86 -20.28
N VAL A 585 24.11 -14.16 -19.27
CA VAL A 585 23.44 -13.04 -18.61
C VAL A 585 23.17 -11.90 -19.61
N ARG A 586 24.13 -11.56 -20.48
CA ARG A 586 23.93 -10.56 -21.54
C ARG A 586 22.83 -10.95 -22.50
N ARG A 587 22.74 -12.22 -22.95
CA ARG A 587 21.66 -12.69 -23.83
C ARG A 587 20.29 -12.50 -23.18
N SER A 588 20.16 -12.86 -21.91
CA SER A 588 18.93 -12.70 -21.16
C SER A 588 18.53 -11.22 -20.98
N ARG A 589 19.49 -10.36 -20.59
CA ARG A 589 19.24 -8.92 -20.39
C ARG A 589 18.97 -8.16 -21.69
N ALA A 590 19.50 -8.64 -22.82
CA ALA A 590 19.21 -8.11 -24.13
C ALA A 590 17.83 -8.54 -24.70
N GLY A 591 17.06 -9.34 -23.95
CA GLY A 591 15.74 -9.81 -24.37
C GLY A 591 15.76 -10.86 -25.48
N ILE A 592 16.92 -11.53 -25.69
CA ILE A 592 17.09 -12.55 -26.77
C ILE A 592 16.70 -13.94 -26.25
N SER A 593 16.75 -14.16 -24.93
CA SER A 593 16.34 -15.41 -24.28
C SER A 593 14.82 -15.51 -24.11
N ASP A 594 14.32 -16.72 -23.90
CA ASP A 594 12.89 -16.97 -23.61
C ASP A 594 12.46 -16.23 -22.34
N PRO A 595 11.46 -15.33 -22.40
CA PRO A 595 11.02 -14.53 -21.26
C PRO A 595 10.33 -15.38 -20.15
N ASN A 596 9.95 -16.62 -20.44
CA ASN A 596 9.30 -17.51 -19.47
C ASN A 596 10.30 -18.35 -18.67
N ARG A 597 11.61 -18.23 -18.91
CA ARG A 597 12.66 -18.98 -18.22
C ARG A 597 13.40 -18.10 -17.20
N PRO A 598 14.10 -18.69 -16.21
CA PRO A 598 15.00 -17.93 -15.36
C PRO A 598 16.04 -17.12 -16.17
N THR A 599 16.54 -16.01 -15.62
CA THR A 599 17.53 -15.13 -16.25
C THR A 599 18.81 -15.90 -16.66
N GLY A 600 19.14 -16.96 -15.92
CA GLY A 600 20.23 -17.89 -16.23
C GLY A 600 20.15 -19.15 -15.39
N SER A 601 20.60 -20.25 -15.93
CA SER A 601 20.60 -21.55 -15.29
C SER A 601 21.89 -22.32 -15.61
N PHE A 602 22.73 -22.55 -14.60
CA PHE A 602 24.09 -23.05 -14.79
C PHE A 602 24.38 -24.26 -13.91
N LEU A 603 25.11 -25.22 -14.45
CA LEU A 603 25.72 -26.29 -13.67
C LEU A 603 27.25 -26.04 -13.57
N PHE A 604 27.74 -25.72 -12.37
CA PHE A 604 29.13 -25.49 -12.09
C PHE A 604 29.82 -26.78 -11.69
N LEU A 605 30.76 -27.23 -12.47
CA LEU A 605 31.54 -28.46 -12.27
C LEU A 605 32.98 -28.14 -11.92
N GLY A 606 33.57 -28.89 -11.01
CA GLY A 606 34.99 -28.78 -10.69
C GLY A 606 35.32 -29.15 -9.26
N PRO A 607 36.63 -29.19 -8.91
CA PRO A 607 37.07 -29.51 -7.56
C PRO A 607 36.52 -28.56 -6.48
N THR A 608 36.63 -28.94 -5.23
CA THR A 608 36.30 -28.06 -4.12
C THR A 608 37.31 -26.92 -4.01
N GLY A 609 36.88 -25.72 -3.64
CA GLY A 609 37.72 -24.59 -3.36
C GLY A 609 38.31 -23.85 -4.59
N VAL A 610 37.78 -24.07 -5.80
CA VAL A 610 38.20 -23.39 -7.06
C VAL A 610 37.45 -22.11 -7.36
N GLY A 611 36.48 -21.73 -6.53
CA GLY A 611 35.72 -20.47 -6.69
C GLY A 611 34.28 -20.59 -7.16
N LYS A 612 33.65 -21.78 -7.24
CA LYS A 612 32.25 -21.95 -7.67
C LYS A 612 31.27 -21.08 -6.88
N THR A 613 31.34 -21.14 -5.55
CA THR A 613 30.50 -20.33 -4.64
C THR A 613 30.85 -18.85 -4.72
N GLU A 614 32.14 -18.50 -4.93
CA GLU A 614 32.56 -17.11 -5.04
C GLU A 614 32.03 -16.45 -6.32
N LEU A 615 31.98 -17.19 -7.45
CA LEU A 615 31.35 -16.69 -8.67
C LEU A 615 29.85 -16.42 -8.45
N ALA A 616 29.13 -17.31 -7.76
CA ALA A 616 27.72 -17.09 -7.43
C ALA A 616 27.51 -15.84 -6.55
N LYS A 617 28.38 -15.59 -5.58
CA LYS A 617 28.37 -14.37 -4.76
C LYS A 617 28.69 -13.12 -5.58
N SER A 618 29.71 -13.20 -6.42
CA SER A 618 30.10 -12.09 -7.31
C SER A 618 28.99 -11.74 -8.29
N LEU A 619 28.24 -12.73 -8.78
CA LEU A 619 27.05 -12.52 -9.60
C LEU A 619 25.92 -11.82 -8.84
N ALA A 620 25.68 -12.21 -7.59
CA ALA A 620 24.66 -11.56 -6.76
C ALA A 620 25.02 -10.09 -6.51
N GLU A 621 26.27 -9.81 -6.15
CA GLU A 621 26.75 -8.45 -5.94
C GLU A 621 26.74 -7.63 -7.24
N PHE A 622 27.17 -8.18 -8.34
CA PHE A 622 27.20 -7.49 -9.63
C PHE A 622 25.81 -7.13 -10.14
N LEU A 623 24.88 -8.08 -10.10
CA LEU A 623 23.54 -7.94 -10.69
C LEU A 623 22.55 -7.24 -9.78
N PHE A 624 22.68 -7.44 -8.47
CA PHE A 624 21.71 -6.95 -7.49
C PHE A 624 22.33 -5.98 -6.48
N ASP A 625 23.62 -5.67 -6.64
CA ASP A 625 24.40 -4.76 -5.78
C ASP A 625 24.34 -5.15 -4.27
N ASP A 626 24.06 -6.44 -4.03
CA ASP A 626 23.91 -7.02 -2.69
C ASP A 626 24.44 -8.46 -2.67
N GLU A 627 25.55 -8.70 -1.96
CA GLU A 627 26.08 -10.05 -1.76
C GLU A 627 25.08 -10.97 -1.03
N THR A 628 24.18 -10.40 -0.24
CA THR A 628 23.15 -11.17 0.49
C THR A 628 21.96 -11.58 -0.39
N ALA A 629 21.89 -11.12 -1.65
CA ALA A 629 20.93 -11.60 -2.63
C ALA A 629 21.25 -13.02 -3.15
N LEU A 630 22.03 -13.79 -2.38
CA LEU A 630 22.34 -15.19 -2.62
C LEU A 630 21.52 -16.09 -1.69
N VAL A 631 20.63 -16.88 -2.27
CA VAL A 631 19.89 -17.94 -1.56
C VAL A 631 20.68 -19.25 -1.71
N ARG A 632 21.30 -19.69 -0.63
CA ARG A 632 22.07 -20.96 -0.64
C ARG A 632 21.30 -22.09 -0.01
N ILE A 633 21.16 -23.20 -0.73
CA ILE A 633 20.51 -24.44 -0.26
C ILE A 633 21.49 -25.59 -0.48
N ASP A 634 21.79 -26.33 0.59
CA ASP A 634 22.63 -27.51 0.54
C ASP A 634 21.77 -28.74 0.18
N MET A 635 22.03 -29.33 -0.97
CA MET A 635 21.28 -30.47 -1.46
C MET A 635 21.54 -31.76 -0.68
N SER A 636 22.55 -31.82 0.15
CA SER A 636 22.77 -32.93 1.06
C SER A 636 21.66 -33.06 2.13
N GLU A 637 20.92 -32.00 2.41
CA GLU A 637 19.74 -32.07 3.29
C GLU A 637 18.50 -32.64 2.60
N TYR A 638 18.53 -32.85 1.27
CA TYR A 638 17.40 -33.26 0.44
C TYR A 638 17.65 -34.60 -0.25
N MET A 639 18.39 -35.50 0.43
CA MET A 639 18.69 -36.82 -0.07
C MET A 639 17.48 -37.77 0.01
N GLU A 640 16.53 -37.50 0.88
CA GLU A 640 15.36 -38.37 1.11
C GLU A 640 14.09 -37.73 0.55
N LYS A 641 13.18 -38.59 0.07
CA LYS A 641 11.93 -38.15 -0.59
C LYS A 641 11.08 -37.22 0.27
N HIS A 642 10.99 -37.45 1.57
CA HIS A 642 10.20 -36.62 2.46
C HIS A 642 10.82 -35.23 2.71
N SER A 643 12.13 -35.05 2.52
CA SER A 643 12.80 -33.77 2.64
C SER A 643 12.44 -32.85 1.47
N VAL A 644 12.08 -33.40 0.30
CA VAL A 644 11.77 -32.64 -0.91
C VAL A 644 10.58 -31.71 -0.71
N SER A 645 9.57 -32.13 0.09
CA SER A 645 8.43 -31.27 0.43
C SER A 645 8.82 -30.01 1.20
N ARG A 646 9.97 -30.00 1.88
CA ARG A 646 10.47 -28.79 2.56
C ARG A 646 10.95 -27.71 1.57
N LEU A 647 11.30 -28.08 0.33
CA LEU A 647 11.68 -27.10 -0.70
C LEU A 647 10.48 -26.29 -1.20
N VAL A 648 9.34 -26.95 -1.40
CA VAL A 648 8.16 -26.40 -2.05
C VAL A 648 7.05 -26.05 -1.05
N GLY A 649 7.08 -26.66 0.12
CA GLY A 649 6.04 -26.60 1.13
C GLY A 649 5.26 -27.93 1.22
N ALA A 650 4.79 -28.24 2.43
CA ALA A 650 4.01 -29.44 2.68
C ALA A 650 2.58 -29.28 2.13
N PRO A 651 1.96 -30.36 1.58
CA PRO A 651 0.56 -30.33 1.20
C PRO A 651 -0.38 -30.13 2.40
N PRO A 652 -1.64 -29.70 2.19
CA PRO A 652 -2.63 -29.58 3.26
C PRO A 652 -2.77 -30.85 4.09
N GLY A 653 -2.74 -30.70 5.42
CA GLY A 653 -2.87 -31.81 6.36
C GLY A 653 -1.56 -32.46 6.81
N TYR A 654 -0.41 -32.02 6.33
CA TYR A 654 0.90 -32.48 6.78
C TYR A 654 1.57 -31.46 7.72
N VAL A 655 2.45 -31.95 8.60
CA VAL A 655 3.25 -31.09 9.51
C VAL A 655 4.15 -30.17 8.70
N GLY A 656 4.14 -28.86 9.01
CA GLY A 656 4.90 -27.84 8.28
C GLY A 656 4.14 -27.15 7.13
N TYR A 657 2.84 -27.38 6.97
CA TYR A 657 2.00 -26.70 5.96
C TYR A 657 2.02 -25.18 6.09
N GLU A 658 2.03 -24.64 7.33
CA GLU A 658 2.02 -23.20 7.60
C GLU A 658 3.39 -22.53 7.37
N GLU A 659 4.49 -23.29 7.39
CA GLU A 659 5.85 -22.72 7.31
C GLU A 659 6.27 -22.34 5.89
N GLY A 660 5.55 -22.79 4.86
CA GLY A 660 5.93 -22.58 3.46
C GLY A 660 7.15 -23.41 3.04
N GLY A 661 7.50 -23.40 1.76
CA GLY A 661 8.68 -24.09 1.24
C GLY A 661 9.94 -23.22 1.33
N GLN A 662 11.06 -23.81 1.69
CA GLN A 662 12.32 -23.07 1.88
C GLN A 662 12.77 -22.35 0.60
N LEU A 663 12.66 -23.02 -0.56
CA LEU A 663 12.99 -22.43 -1.85
C LEU A 663 11.92 -21.40 -2.30
N THR A 664 10.66 -21.82 -2.25
CA THR A 664 9.55 -20.99 -2.72
C THR A 664 9.38 -19.71 -1.90
N GLU A 665 9.50 -19.80 -0.57
CA GLU A 665 9.40 -18.65 0.32
C GLU A 665 10.60 -17.70 0.19
N ALA A 666 11.82 -18.24 0.02
CA ALA A 666 13.00 -17.41 -0.20
C ALA A 666 12.89 -16.58 -1.49
N VAL A 667 12.43 -17.19 -2.58
CA VAL A 667 12.24 -16.49 -3.87
C VAL A 667 11.04 -15.53 -3.83
N ARG A 668 9.96 -15.90 -3.15
CA ARG A 668 8.81 -15.02 -2.96
C ARG A 668 9.18 -13.74 -2.23
N ARG A 669 10.06 -13.83 -1.22
CA ARG A 669 10.57 -12.66 -0.48
C ARG A 669 11.59 -11.86 -1.27
N ARG A 670 12.43 -12.54 -2.08
CA ARG A 670 13.49 -11.93 -2.90
C ARG A 670 13.43 -12.47 -4.32
N PRO A 671 12.53 -11.95 -5.16
CA PRO A 671 12.38 -12.44 -6.55
C PRO A 671 13.59 -12.15 -7.44
N TYR A 672 14.48 -11.25 -7.03
CA TYR A 672 15.75 -10.95 -7.67
C TYR A 672 16.88 -11.51 -6.81
N SER A 673 17.30 -12.73 -7.11
CA SER A 673 18.32 -13.43 -6.33
C SER A 673 19.10 -14.43 -7.19
N VAL A 674 20.30 -14.77 -6.73
CA VAL A 674 21.04 -15.95 -7.20
C VAL A 674 20.70 -17.11 -6.29
N ILE A 675 20.17 -18.19 -6.84
CA ILE A 675 19.85 -19.41 -6.11
C ILE A 675 21.00 -20.37 -6.31
N LEU A 676 21.70 -20.69 -5.25
CA LEU A 676 22.82 -21.64 -5.24
C LEU A 676 22.37 -22.95 -4.62
N LEU A 677 22.21 -23.98 -5.46
CA LEU A 677 21.96 -25.36 -5.03
C LEU A 677 23.30 -26.09 -4.96
N ASP A 678 23.81 -26.27 -3.76
CA ASP A 678 25.17 -26.83 -3.54
C ASP A 678 25.11 -28.35 -3.46
N GLU A 679 26.10 -29.03 -4.05
CA GLU A 679 26.24 -30.49 -4.09
C GLU A 679 25.01 -31.24 -4.68
N VAL A 680 24.53 -30.76 -5.84
CA VAL A 680 23.28 -31.20 -6.45
C VAL A 680 23.25 -32.71 -6.77
N GLU A 681 24.41 -33.36 -6.95
CA GLU A 681 24.51 -34.79 -7.15
C GLU A 681 24.00 -35.64 -5.97
N LYS A 682 23.89 -35.05 -4.76
CA LYS A 682 23.37 -35.73 -3.56
C LYS A 682 21.86 -35.67 -3.43
N ALA A 683 21.19 -34.83 -4.20
CA ALA A 683 19.77 -34.62 -4.13
C ALA A 683 18.95 -35.85 -4.56
N HIS A 684 17.79 -36.05 -3.93
CA HIS A 684 16.82 -37.02 -4.38
C HIS A 684 16.31 -36.73 -5.77
N SER A 685 15.96 -37.76 -6.56
CA SER A 685 15.48 -37.63 -7.94
C SER A 685 14.27 -36.69 -8.11
N ASP A 686 13.40 -36.57 -7.12
CA ASP A 686 12.21 -35.73 -7.14
C ASP A 686 12.56 -34.23 -7.11
N VAL A 687 13.73 -33.83 -6.60
CA VAL A 687 14.23 -32.45 -6.68
C VAL A 687 14.40 -32.02 -8.13
N PHE A 688 14.91 -32.90 -8.99
CA PHE A 688 15.09 -32.60 -10.40
C PHE A 688 13.76 -32.40 -11.13
N ASN A 689 12.71 -33.11 -10.74
CA ASN A 689 11.37 -32.91 -11.29
C ASN A 689 10.81 -31.51 -10.96
N ILE A 690 11.06 -31.01 -9.75
CA ILE A 690 10.71 -29.65 -9.34
C ILE A 690 11.52 -28.63 -10.14
N LEU A 691 12.84 -28.84 -10.25
CA LEU A 691 13.72 -27.94 -10.99
C LEU A 691 13.40 -27.91 -12.49
N LEU A 692 12.94 -29.01 -13.09
CA LEU A 692 12.47 -29.02 -14.48
C LEU A 692 11.32 -28.02 -14.68
N GLN A 693 10.36 -27.97 -13.76
CA GLN A 693 9.26 -27.01 -13.85
C GLN A 693 9.77 -25.56 -13.78
N VAL A 694 10.72 -25.27 -12.88
CA VAL A 694 11.35 -23.95 -12.78
C VAL A 694 12.09 -23.59 -14.07
N LEU A 695 12.86 -24.53 -14.64
CA LEU A 695 13.66 -24.31 -15.83
C LEU A 695 12.82 -24.13 -17.11
N ASP A 696 11.62 -24.74 -17.16
CA ASP A 696 10.73 -24.65 -18.34
C ASP A 696 9.80 -23.44 -18.28
N ASP A 697 9.08 -23.32 -17.17
CA ASP A 697 7.98 -22.35 -17.03
C ASP A 697 8.40 -21.10 -16.22
N GLY A 698 9.62 -21.09 -15.65
CA GLY A 698 10.07 -20.00 -14.76
C GLY A 698 9.16 -19.78 -13.56
N ARG A 699 8.37 -20.78 -13.18
CA ARG A 699 7.39 -20.70 -12.09
C ARG A 699 7.35 -22.02 -11.32
N LEU A 700 6.97 -21.92 -10.05
CA LEU A 700 6.79 -23.07 -9.20
C LEU A 700 5.59 -22.84 -8.28
N THR A 701 4.65 -23.78 -8.25
CA THR A 701 3.50 -23.72 -7.34
C THR A 701 3.88 -24.35 -6.00
N ASP A 702 3.70 -23.59 -4.91
CA ASP A 702 3.98 -24.07 -3.56
C ASP A 702 2.91 -25.02 -3.04
N GLY A 703 3.16 -25.60 -1.87
CA GLY A 703 2.22 -26.53 -1.23
C GLY A 703 0.89 -25.90 -0.81
N GLN A 704 0.79 -24.56 -0.83
CA GLN A 704 -0.42 -23.81 -0.53
C GLN A 704 -1.19 -23.38 -1.80
N GLY A 705 -0.71 -23.80 -3.00
CA GLY A 705 -1.33 -23.45 -4.28
C GLY A 705 -0.91 -22.10 -4.83
N ARG A 706 0.05 -21.40 -4.22
CA ARG A 706 0.56 -20.12 -4.70
C ARG A 706 1.64 -20.33 -5.73
N THR A 707 1.58 -19.60 -6.83
CA THR A 707 2.60 -19.63 -7.88
C THR A 707 3.70 -18.61 -7.59
N VAL A 708 4.93 -19.08 -7.49
CA VAL A 708 6.14 -18.28 -7.26
C VAL A 708 6.88 -18.09 -8.57
N ASP A 709 7.28 -16.87 -8.87
CA ASP A 709 7.96 -16.47 -10.11
C ASP A 709 9.48 -16.54 -9.97
N PHE A 710 10.13 -17.34 -10.81
CA PHE A 710 11.57 -17.54 -10.87
C PHE A 710 12.24 -16.84 -12.06
N ARG A 711 11.51 -16.15 -12.93
CA ARG A 711 12.04 -15.56 -14.17
C ARG A 711 13.15 -14.54 -13.94
N ASN A 712 13.13 -13.88 -12.79
CA ASN A 712 14.13 -12.88 -12.42
C ASN A 712 15.28 -13.47 -11.58
N THR A 713 15.34 -14.78 -11.39
CA THR A 713 16.40 -15.44 -10.63
C THR A 713 17.48 -16.01 -11.56
N ILE A 714 18.69 -16.21 -11.00
CA ILE A 714 19.73 -16.99 -11.62
C ILE A 714 19.90 -18.27 -10.80
N LEU A 715 19.75 -19.41 -11.47
CA LEU A 715 19.90 -20.73 -10.85
C LEU A 715 21.30 -21.27 -11.08
N VAL A 716 22.06 -21.44 -10.00
CA VAL A 716 23.40 -22.03 -10.00
C VAL A 716 23.38 -23.35 -9.25
N LEU A 717 23.70 -24.41 -9.93
CA LEU A 717 23.86 -25.74 -9.34
C LEU A 717 25.36 -26.05 -9.27
N THR A 718 25.86 -26.51 -8.14
CA THR A 718 27.26 -26.93 -8.03
C THR A 718 27.38 -28.43 -7.88
N SER A 719 28.42 -28.98 -8.47
CA SER A 719 28.76 -30.40 -8.34
C SER A 719 30.26 -30.62 -8.38
N ASN A 720 30.68 -31.70 -7.72
CA ASN A 720 32.05 -32.17 -7.71
C ASN A 720 32.27 -33.38 -8.65
N LEU A 721 31.24 -33.75 -9.42
CA LEU A 721 31.32 -34.89 -10.34
C LEU A 721 32.42 -34.68 -11.38
N GLY A 722 33.17 -35.72 -11.62
CA GLY A 722 34.26 -35.72 -12.61
C GLY A 722 35.50 -34.90 -12.20
N SER A 723 35.57 -34.33 -11.00
CA SER A 723 36.71 -33.52 -10.55
C SER A 723 38.06 -34.24 -10.63
N GLN A 724 38.06 -35.56 -10.47
CA GLN A 724 39.28 -36.42 -10.62
C GLN A 724 39.88 -36.32 -12.03
N PHE A 725 39.02 -36.21 -13.05
CA PHE A 725 39.53 -36.10 -14.44
C PHE A 725 40.11 -34.72 -14.75
N LEU A 726 39.63 -33.68 -14.09
CA LEU A 726 40.18 -32.31 -14.25
C LEU A 726 41.56 -32.17 -13.64
N SER A 727 41.86 -32.95 -12.59
CA SER A 727 43.16 -32.94 -11.92
C SER A 727 44.14 -33.94 -12.56
N ASP A 728 43.76 -34.76 -13.54
CA ASP A 728 44.65 -35.72 -14.20
C ASP A 728 45.56 -35.07 -15.22
N ALA A 729 46.82 -34.99 -14.93
CA ALA A 729 47.83 -34.40 -15.78
C ALA A 729 48.12 -35.23 -17.07
N SER A 730 47.66 -36.49 -17.14
CA SER A 730 47.86 -37.38 -18.30
C SER A 730 46.87 -37.15 -19.43
N LEU A 731 45.76 -36.42 -19.18
CA LEU A 731 44.73 -36.12 -20.14
C LEU A 731 44.90 -34.71 -20.72
N ASP A 732 44.63 -34.59 -22.01
CA ASP A 732 44.52 -33.25 -22.64
C ASP A 732 43.17 -32.58 -22.26
N ASP A 733 43.07 -31.29 -22.50
CA ASP A 733 41.85 -30.52 -22.12
C ASP A 733 40.57 -31.01 -22.78
N HIS A 734 40.65 -31.60 -23.99
CA HIS A 734 39.49 -32.13 -24.65
C HIS A 734 39.03 -33.45 -23.99
N ALA A 735 40.00 -34.35 -23.73
CA ALA A 735 39.76 -35.63 -23.08
C ALA A 735 39.25 -35.44 -21.63
N LYS A 736 39.79 -34.48 -20.87
CA LYS A 736 39.29 -34.08 -19.55
C LYS A 736 37.81 -33.71 -19.59
N ARG A 737 37.46 -32.84 -20.53
CA ARG A 737 36.05 -32.41 -20.72
C ARG A 737 35.12 -33.53 -21.08
N GLU A 738 35.50 -34.39 -22.04
CA GLU A 738 34.70 -35.53 -22.42
C GLU A 738 34.49 -36.50 -21.26
N ALA A 739 35.53 -36.77 -20.48
CA ALA A 739 35.44 -37.63 -19.30
C ALA A 739 34.51 -37.04 -18.22
N VAL A 740 34.63 -35.73 -17.92
CA VAL A 740 33.74 -35.03 -16.98
C VAL A 740 32.28 -35.06 -17.48
N MET A 741 32.05 -34.73 -18.74
CA MET A 741 30.72 -34.79 -19.35
C MET A 741 30.15 -36.20 -19.38
N GLY A 742 30.99 -37.21 -19.56
CA GLY A 742 30.63 -38.64 -19.42
C GLY A 742 30.08 -38.97 -18.00
N ALA A 743 30.77 -38.52 -16.97
CA ALA A 743 30.32 -38.66 -15.59
C ALA A 743 29.02 -37.90 -15.29
N VAL A 744 28.88 -36.68 -15.79
CA VAL A 744 27.67 -35.87 -15.66
C VAL A 744 26.46 -36.52 -16.33
N ARG A 745 26.61 -37.05 -17.55
CA ARG A 745 25.54 -37.74 -18.27
C ARG A 745 25.10 -39.06 -17.60
N GLN A 746 25.99 -39.68 -16.79
CA GLN A 746 25.62 -40.86 -16.02
C GLN A 746 24.82 -40.49 -14.74
N ALA A 747 25.11 -39.33 -14.15
CA ALA A 747 24.48 -38.87 -12.91
C ALA A 747 23.15 -38.15 -13.12
N PHE A 748 23.05 -37.38 -14.19
CA PHE A 748 21.87 -36.54 -14.48
C PHE A 748 21.14 -37.01 -15.75
N ARG A 749 19.82 -36.90 -15.73
CA ARG A 749 19.00 -37.23 -16.91
C ARG A 749 19.29 -36.26 -18.05
N PRO A 750 19.34 -36.74 -19.31
CA PRO A 750 19.57 -35.87 -20.46
C PRO A 750 18.55 -34.73 -20.59
N GLU A 751 17.31 -34.98 -20.19
CA GLU A 751 16.24 -34.00 -20.16
C GLU A 751 16.60 -32.80 -19.26
N PHE A 752 17.16 -33.05 -18.11
CA PHE A 752 17.56 -32.00 -17.16
C PHE A 752 18.73 -31.17 -17.71
N LEU A 753 19.78 -31.84 -18.22
CA LEU A 753 20.95 -31.17 -18.77
C LEU A 753 20.63 -30.28 -19.99
N ASN A 754 19.68 -30.70 -20.83
CA ASN A 754 19.23 -29.93 -22.00
C ASN A 754 18.41 -28.68 -21.66
N ARG A 755 17.97 -28.54 -20.41
CA ARG A 755 17.20 -27.36 -19.94
C ARG A 755 18.09 -26.29 -19.31
N LEU A 756 19.31 -26.65 -18.97
CA LEU A 756 20.31 -25.69 -18.48
C LEU A 756 20.82 -24.83 -19.63
N ASP A 757 21.10 -23.56 -19.34
CA ASP A 757 21.69 -22.65 -20.32
C ASP A 757 23.13 -23.05 -20.66
N ASP A 758 23.89 -23.46 -19.61
CA ASP A 758 25.26 -23.94 -19.84
C ASP A 758 25.78 -24.83 -18.68
N VAL A 759 26.79 -25.67 -19.02
CA VAL A 759 27.56 -26.47 -18.07
C VAL A 759 28.96 -25.87 -17.99
N VAL A 760 29.23 -25.20 -16.87
CA VAL A 760 30.42 -24.40 -16.65
C VAL A 760 31.48 -25.22 -15.90
N MET A 761 32.65 -25.45 -16.52
CA MET A 761 33.76 -26.18 -15.91
C MET A 761 34.75 -25.19 -15.27
N PHE A 762 35.07 -25.45 -14.01
CA PHE A 762 36.09 -24.73 -13.26
C PHE A 762 37.43 -25.48 -13.30
N ASP A 763 38.44 -24.80 -13.74
CA ASP A 763 39.82 -25.36 -13.81
C ASP A 763 40.45 -25.38 -12.42
N PRO A 764 41.40 -26.32 -12.19
CA PRO A 764 42.25 -26.29 -10.99
C PRO A 764 43.06 -24.97 -10.91
N LEU A 765 43.21 -24.43 -9.70
CA LEU A 765 43.95 -23.18 -9.50
C LEU A 765 45.46 -23.38 -9.74
N SER A 766 46.07 -22.46 -10.46
CA SER A 766 47.53 -22.38 -10.65
C SER A 766 48.22 -21.74 -9.42
N MET A 767 49.55 -21.91 -9.30
CA MET A 767 50.34 -21.25 -8.22
C MET A 767 50.24 -19.71 -8.32
N ALA A 768 50.17 -19.16 -9.54
CA ALA A 768 49.98 -17.74 -9.74
C ALA A 768 48.62 -17.25 -9.25
N ASP A 769 47.56 -18.07 -9.44
CA ASP A 769 46.21 -17.75 -8.94
C ASP A 769 46.17 -17.79 -7.42
N LEU A 770 46.85 -18.75 -6.78
CA LEU A 770 46.96 -18.84 -5.31
C LEU A 770 47.65 -17.62 -4.71
N GLY A 771 48.73 -17.13 -5.35
CA GLY A 771 49.41 -15.88 -4.95
C GLY A 771 48.45 -14.69 -4.98
N ARG A 772 47.68 -14.53 -6.05
CA ARG A 772 46.68 -13.45 -6.15
C ARG A 772 45.54 -13.61 -5.13
N ILE A 773 45.12 -14.85 -4.80
CA ILE A 773 44.14 -15.09 -3.75
C ILE A 773 44.67 -14.67 -2.38
N VAL A 774 45.96 -14.92 -2.09
CA VAL A 774 46.62 -14.43 -0.86
C VAL A 774 46.56 -12.91 -0.81
N GLU A 775 46.89 -12.21 -1.89
CA GLU A 775 46.85 -10.74 -1.94
C GLU A 775 45.45 -10.19 -1.73
N THR A 776 44.42 -10.78 -2.35
CA THR A 776 43.02 -10.39 -2.17
C THR A 776 42.55 -10.58 -0.72
N ASN A 777 42.96 -11.68 -0.07
CA ASN A 777 42.64 -11.91 1.33
C ASN A 777 43.37 -10.95 2.28
N LEU A 778 44.64 -10.59 1.97
CA LEU A 778 45.38 -9.58 2.73
C LEU A 778 44.75 -8.19 2.57
N ALA A 779 44.30 -7.82 1.38
CA ALA A 779 43.60 -6.57 1.15
C ALA A 779 42.29 -6.50 1.97
N LYS A 780 41.49 -7.59 2.01
CA LYS A 780 40.28 -7.69 2.84
C LYS A 780 40.62 -7.59 4.34
N LEU A 781 41.73 -8.14 4.78
CA LEU A 781 42.19 -8.04 6.17
C LEU A 781 42.61 -6.62 6.50
N ASN A 782 43.36 -5.95 5.64
CA ASN A 782 43.73 -4.55 5.80
C ASN A 782 42.51 -3.61 5.84
N SER A 783 41.51 -3.84 5.01
CA SER A 783 40.26 -3.08 5.06
C SER A 783 39.55 -3.18 6.42
N ARG A 784 39.54 -4.37 7.04
CA ARG A 784 38.96 -4.56 8.40
C ARG A 784 39.78 -3.87 9.49
N LEU A 785 41.11 -3.75 9.30
CA LEU A 785 42.03 -3.12 10.24
C LEU A 785 42.15 -1.60 10.06
N ALA A 786 41.63 -1.07 8.97
CA ALA A 786 41.63 0.37 8.66
C ALA A 786 41.02 1.24 9.76
N GLU A 787 39.94 0.76 10.43
CA GLU A 787 39.34 1.45 11.57
C GLU A 787 40.31 1.61 12.76
N ARG A 788 41.22 0.66 12.91
CA ARG A 788 42.27 0.68 13.95
C ARG A 788 43.60 1.30 13.47
N ARG A 789 43.68 1.78 12.21
CA ARG A 789 44.85 2.36 11.55
C ARG A 789 46.04 1.43 11.58
N ILE A 790 45.86 0.12 11.60
CA ILE A 790 46.92 -0.88 11.54
C ILE A 790 46.96 -1.41 10.11
N THR A 791 48.19 -1.50 9.56
CA THR A 791 48.41 -2.06 8.21
C THR A 791 49.22 -3.35 8.32
N ILE A 792 48.87 -4.37 7.53
CA ILE A 792 49.61 -5.62 7.40
C ILE A 792 50.35 -5.62 6.07
N ALA A 793 51.61 -5.92 6.11
CA ALA A 793 52.45 -6.24 4.96
C ALA A 793 52.99 -7.66 5.09
N VAL A 794 53.02 -8.40 3.99
CA VAL A 794 53.65 -9.74 3.94
C VAL A 794 54.69 -9.72 2.85
N THR A 795 55.89 -10.18 3.12
CA THR A 795 56.98 -10.27 2.12
C THR A 795 56.57 -11.22 0.98
N ASP A 796 57.22 -11.08 -0.19
CA ASP A 796 56.93 -11.94 -1.32
C ASP A 796 57.22 -13.42 -1.00
N ALA A 797 58.28 -13.69 -0.28
CA ALA A 797 58.58 -15.03 0.22
C ALA A 797 57.50 -15.55 1.15
N GLY A 798 56.95 -14.70 2.05
CA GLY A 798 55.84 -15.04 2.92
C GLY A 798 54.53 -15.32 2.14
N LYS A 799 54.29 -14.58 1.07
CA LYS A 799 53.11 -14.81 0.20
C LYS A 799 53.27 -16.16 -0.54
N ASP A 800 54.42 -16.45 -1.08
CA ASP A 800 54.70 -17.73 -1.76
C ASP A 800 54.55 -18.92 -0.80
N TRP A 801 55.03 -18.77 0.43
CA TRP A 801 54.85 -19.79 1.46
C TRP A 801 53.33 -20.00 1.80
N LEU A 802 52.58 -18.94 1.98
CA LEU A 802 51.13 -19.02 2.20
C LEU A 802 50.42 -19.71 1.05
N ALA A 803 50.77 -19.39 -0.19
CA ALA A 803 50.21 -20.00 -1.37
C ALA A 803 50.49 -21.52 -1.44
N MET A 804 51.73 -21.93 -1.13
CA MET A 804 52.08 -23.35 -1.13
C MET A 804 51.46 -24.11 0.05
N ALA A 805 51.61 -23.59 1.25
CA ALA A 805 51.07 -24.25 2.47
C ALA A 805 49.54 -24.22 2.58
N GLY A 806 48.89 -23.24 1.97
CA GLY A 806 47.46 -23.07 1.94
C GLY A 806 46.74 -23.84 0.83
N PHE A 807 47.47 -24.51 -0.07
CA PHE A 807 46.92 -25.30 -1.15
C PHE A 807 46.86 -26.80 -0.78
N ASP A 808 45.68 -27.39 -1.08
CA ASP A 808 45.47 -28.84 -0.97
C ASP A 808 44.92 -29.37 -2.32
N PRO A 809 45.51 -30.45 -2.89
CA PRO A 809 45.06 -30.97 -4.18
C PRO A 809 43.57 -31.40 -4.23
N ILE A 810 43.00 -31.77 -3.05
CA ILE A 810 41.60 -32.19 -2.93
C ILE A 810 40.65 -31.01 -2.58
N TYR A 811 41.12 -30.14 -1.67
CA TYR A 811 40.30 -29.04 -1.13
C TYR A 811 40.60 -27.68 -1.75
N GLY A 812 41.56 -27.62 -2.72
CA GLY A 812 41.95 -26.38 -3.42
C GLY A 812 42.45 -25.30 -2.47
N ALA A 813 42.04 -24.07 -2.64
CA ALA A 813 42.39 -22.92 -1.80
C ALA A 813 41.57 -22.81 -0.49
N ARG A 814 40.71 -23.78 -0.16
CA ARG A 814 39.84 -23.72 1.05
C ARG A 814 40.66 -23.68 2.36
N PRO A 815 41.78 -24.42 2.50
CA PRO A 815 42.59 -24.35 3.70
C PRO A 815 43.33 -23.02 3.90
N LEU A 816 43.60 -22.26 2.83
CA LEU A 816 44.34 -20.99 2.86
C LEU A 816 43.76 -19.99 3.86
N ARG A 817 42.44 -19.84 3.90
CA ARG A 817 41.79 -18.92 4.85
C ARG A 817 42.07 -19.27 6.30
N ARG A 818 42.02 -20.57 6.63
CA ARG A 818 42.31 -21.06 7.97
C ARG A 818 43.80 -20.89 8.30
N LEU A 819 44.67 -21.14 7.32
CA LEU A 819 46.13 -20.94 7.48
C LEU A 819 46.41 -19.46 7.78
N MET A 820 45.86 -18.53 7.02
CA MET A 820 46.04 -17.09 7.27
C MET A 820 45.55 -16.69 8.65
N GLN A 821 44.36 -17.20 9.07
CA GLN A 821 43.84 -16.93 10.40
C GLN A 821 44.81 -17.36 11.50
N THR A 822 45.39 -18.57 11.41
CA THR A 822 46.29 -19.07 12.45
C THR A 822 47.66 -18.43 12.40
N THR A 823 48.21 -18.11 11.20
CA THR A 823 49.56 -17.57 11.02
C THR A 823 49.62 -16.06 11.07
N ILE A 824 48.59 -15.34 10.70
CA ILE A 824 48.55 -13.87 10.67
C ILE A 824 47.62 -13.33 11.75
N ASP A 825 46.29 -13.66 11.70
CA ASP A 825 45.30 -13.02 12.60
C ASP A 825 45.60 -13.29 14.07
N ASP A 826 45.88 -14.55 14.44
CA ASP A 826 46.17 -14.94 15.83
C ASP A 826 47.49 -14.32 16.35
N GLN A 827 48.52 -14.20 15.51
CA GLN A 827 49.79 -13.56 15.91
C GLN A 827 49.62 -12.05 16.06
N LEU A 828 48.92 -11.41 15.12
CA LEU A 828 48.65 -9.98 15.18
C LEU A 828 47.78 -9.65 16.41
N ALA A 829 46.73 -10.43 16.67
CA ALA A 829 45.89 -10.22 17.83
C ALA A 829 46.67 -10.25 19.16
N ARG A 830 47.62 -11.21 19.32
CA ARG A 830 48.51 -11.27 20.51
C ARG A 830 49.38 -10.03 20.61
N LYS A 831 49.96 -9.55 19.50
CA LYS A 831 50.85 -8.38 19.46
C LYS A 831 50.08 -7.08 19.75
N VAL A 832 48.91 -6.93 19.23
CA VAL A 832 48.01 -5.78 19.53
C VAL A 832 47.61 -5.78 21.00
N LEU A 833 47.16 -6.93 21.55
CA LEU A 833 46.75 -7.04 22.94
C LEU A 833 47.91 -6.83 23.93
N SER A 834 49.15 -7.18 23.54
CA SER A 834 50.35 -6.95 24.35
C SER A 834 50.92 -5.53 24.20
N GLY A 835 50.33 -4.68 23.36
CA GLY A 835 50.79 -3.31 23.11
C GLY A 835 52.07 -3.20 22.26
N GLN A 836 52.48 -4.31 21.62
CA GLN A 836 53.66 -4.33 20.75
C GLN A 836 53.36 -3.81 19.33
N VAL A 837 52.11 -3.82 18.92
CA VAL A 837 51.59 -3.17 17.70
C VAL A 837 50.56 -2.16 18.13
N GLN A 838 50.75 -0.90 17.77
CA GLN A 838 49.88 0.23 18.15
C GLN A 838 49.16 0.80 16.93
N GLU A 839 48.20 1.71 17.17
CA GLU A 839 47.54 2.43 16.07
C GLU A 839 48.55 3.24 15.24
N GLY A 840 48.54 3.05 13.93
CA GLY A 840 49.42 3.68 12.97
C GLY A 840 50.61 2.80 12.55
N ASP A 841 50.78 1.62 13.18
CA ASP A 841 51.88 0.74 12.86
C ASP A 841 51.58 -0.13 11.62
N THR A 842 52.71 -0.51 10.94
CA THR A 842 52.67 -1.53 9.88
C THR A 842 53.30 -2.81 10.39
N ALA A 843 52.52 -3.87 10.54
CA ALA A 843 53.01 -5.19 10.94
C ALA A 843 53.46 -5.97 9.70
N THR A 844 54.79 -6.16 9.58
CA THR A 844 55.36 -6.91 8.45
C THR A 844 55.56 -8.36 8.84
N PHE A 845 55.05 -9.30 8.03
CA PHE A 845 55.21 -10.75 8.21
C PHE A 845 56.21 -11.29 7.22
N ASP A 846 57.12 -12.16 7.68
CA ASP A 846 58.06 -12.87 6.85
C ASP A 846 58.18 -14.36 7.29
N ILE A 847 58.81 -15.18 6.47
CA ILE A 847 59.06 -16.58 6.80
C ILE A 847 59.98 -16.66 8.02
N ASN A 848 59.63 -17.55 8.98
CA ASN A 848 60.49 -17.80 10.12
C ASN A 848 61.80 -18.53 9.73
N GLU A 849 62.81 -18.54 10.59
CA GLU A 849 64.12 -19.21 10.33
C GLU A 849 63.97 -20.72 10.05
N ALA A 850 62.94 -21.37 10.54
CA ALA A 850 62.67 -22.77 10.29
C ALA A 850 62.01 -23.07 8.94
N GLY A 851 61.45 -22.05 8.27
CA GLY A 851 60.78 -22.17 6.98
C GLY A 851 59.40 -22.82 7.04
N ASP A 852 58.83 -23.01 8.24
CA ASP A 852 57.56 -23.72 8.50
C ASP A 852 56.41 -22.80 8.94
N GLY A 853 56.59 -21.49 9.01
CA GLY A 853 55.63 -20.52 9.44
C GLY A 853 55.95 -19.08 9.13
N LEU A 854 55.04 -18.15 9.48
CA LEU A 854 55.28 -16.71 9.40
C LEU A 854 55.55 -16.12 10.79
N VAL A 855 56.36 -15.09 10.85
CA VAL A 855 56.69 -14.31 12.04
C VAL A 855 56.54 -12.83 11.76
N ILE A 856 56.09 -12.03 12.72
CA ILE A 856 56.07 -10.57 12.63
C ILE A 856 57.51 -10.08 12.89
N LEU A 857 58.04 -9.28 11.95
CA LEU A 857 59.35 -8.66 11.99
C LEU A 857 59.38 -7.54 13.03
#